data_c5bc1930df8ec742b6906ae48fa22783
#
_entry.id   c5bc1930df8ec742b6906ae48fa22783
#
_cell.length_a   1.000
_cell.length_b   1.000
_cell.length_c   1.000
_cell.angle_alpha   90.00
_cell.angle_beta   90.00
_cell.angle_gamma   90.00
#
_symmetry.space_group_name_H-M   'P 1'
#
loop_
_entity.id
_entity.type
_entity.pdbx_description
1 polymer ?
#
loop_
_entity_poly.entity_id
_entity_poly.type
_entity_poly.pdbx_seq_one_letter_code
_entity_poly.pdbx_strand_id
1 'polypeptide(L)'
;MTIRNSWAAIIPALWLSASICVWVGAWPSARAAGDGPRTTHPSVSPAPISANGLAGLVRAYRESPSAARRAAVEGYAAAHPAEAHLAALALGVAAYEQGDWPSAAAWLRKARPKLAPIADYLAYYTAAARLEMADDRTAVLAELAPVRTAIPSSPVSGKAWLVEARARKTAEPAAAVRLLRAHYAELPQPDGDLTLADCYQAANELASAVEFYQRVYDHNLTGEAANRAAAALVTLHDAMGAAFPQPLPEQRLRRADRLLDARRFDQAEEAYRSLEDVEPGLERERAEVRAAAIPLFEDDAAKAGQALRALHPTQPEAEAERLYGLAQCARRLQNDDDMMAAVKTLGQFHAGSVWRLKALVTAANRFLIDNRAEEYVPLYRAAAEEFPTAPDAAVYHWKVSFYEYLHANSDAAALLREQISRYPSHSNSASAVYFLGRLAEAERDFSAARVYYEWLAAARANYYYGMLARACLAREEVKDAKPSQSARQLLASAGLTAPQPPPVEPTAATALRIRRSRLLRSAGLADLADAELRFGARADGQPALLAFELAEEAPAPFQAVRILKTMVPDHLSLAFEEAPRKFWELLFPLPYRGLLEAAASRHRLDPFLVAGLIRQESEFNPAALSPARAYGLTQVLPATGRRFARKEGISRFSSAVLLQPAANLRIGTSIIRSMLDSNNGSVEQTLAAYNAGPNRVAEWMSWANYREPAEFVESIPFSETRDYVQAVLRNADVYRRLYGK
;
A
#
# COMPACT_ATOMS: atom_id res chain seq x y z
N MET A 1 18.96 23.61 -39.84
CA MET A 1 17.67 22.88 -39.94
C MET A 1 17.56 22.04 -38.67
N THR A 2 16.99 22.65 -37.64
CA THR A 2 17.01 22.21 -36.24
C THR A 2 15.68 21.49 -35.94
N ILE A 3 15.74 20.21 -35.65
CA ILE A 3 14.58 19.43 -35.15
C ILE A 3 14.62 19.53 -33.64
N ARG A 4 13.73 20.35 -33.07
CA ARG A 4 13.44 20.41 -31.65
C ARG A 4 12.67 19.15 -31.24
N ASN A 5 13.27 18.31 -30.42
CA ASN A 5 12.59 17.21 -29.74
C ASN A 5 11.75 17.74 -28.59
N SER A 6 10.45 17.73 -28.77
CA SER A 6 9.45 17.92 -27.70
C SER A 6 9.20 16.59 -27.00
N TRP A 7 9.89 16.33 -25.87
CA TRP A 7 9.57 15.29 -24.90
C TRP A 7 9.71 15.85 -23.48
N ALA A 8 8.85 16.80 -23.17
CA ALA A 8 8.68 17.32 -21.81
C ALA A 8 7.20 17.28 -21.45
N ALA A 9 6.68 16.11 -21.21
CA ALA A 9 5.40 15.93 -20.53
C ALA A 9 5.32 14.51 -20.01
N ILE A 10 5.18 14.43 -18.70
CA ILE A 10 4.63 13.42 -17.79
C ILE A 10 5.62 13.17 -16.64
N ILE A 11 5.65 14.10 -15.70
CA ILE A 11 5.94 13.81 -14.30
C ILE A 11 4.76 14.40 -13.53
N PRO A 12 3.87 13.58 -12.95
CA PRO A 12 2.83 14.10 -12.06
C PRO A 12 3.46 14.74 -10.84
N ALA A 13 2.94 15.89 -10.48
CA ALA A 13 3.32 16.65 -9.31
C ALA A 13 3.10 15.85 -8.03
N LEU A 14 4.16 15.56 -7.32
CA LEU A 14 4.13 15.07 -5.95
C LEU A 14 4.37 16.24 -5.02
N TRP A 15 3.27 16.88 -4.56
CA TRP A 15 3.24 17.40 -3.22
C TRP A 15 3.04 16.19 -2.30
N LEU A 16 4.13 15.56 -1.95
CA LEU A 16 4.12 14.60 -0.87
C LEU A 16 4.25 15.41 0.42
N SER A 17 3.16 15.45 1.21
CA SER A 17 3.34 15.36 2.64
C SER A 17 4.39 14.28 2.86
N ALA A 18 5.47 14.63 3.57
CA ALA A 18 6.51 13.68 3.92
C ALA A 18 5.93 12.60 4.84
N SER A 19 5.29 11.64 4.24
CA SER A 19 5.09 10.31 4.75
C SER A 19 5.60 9.43 3.62
N ILE A 20 6.90 9.16 3.65
CA ILE A 20 7.41 8.02 2.93
C ILE A 20 6.86 6.80 3.67
N CYS A 21 5.61 6.47 3.38
CA CYS A 21 5.18 5.12 3.51
C CYS A 21 6.05 4.30 2.58
N VAL A 22 6.79 3.37 3.15
CA VAL A 22 7.28 2.19 2.44
C VAL A 22 6.12 1.73 1.55
N TRP A 23 6.22 1.97 0.26
CA TRP A 23 5.28 1.47 -0.73
C TRP A 23 5.46 -0.04 -0.85
N VAL A 24 4.90 -0.77 0.09
CA VAL A 24 4.33 -2.07 -0.18
C VAL A 24 3.10 -1.76 -1.03
N GLY A 25 3.17 -2.08 -2.31
CA GLY A 25 2.19 -1.67 -3.31
C GLY A 25 0.74 -1.92 -2.91
N ALA A 26 0.11 -0.95 -2.30
CA ALA A 26 -1.32 -0.86 -2.16
C ALA A 26 -1.83 0.02 -3.31
N TRP A 27 -2.29 -0.62 -4.35
CA TRP A 27 -3.18 0.01 -5.31
C TRP A 27 -4.48 0.35 -4.59
N PRO A 28 -4.99 1.57 -4.69
CA PRO A 28 -6.31 1.86 -4.16
C PRO A 28 -7.32 0.97 -4.87
N SER A 29 -8.13 0.28 -4.10
CA SER A 29 -9.34 -0.39 -4.59
C SER A 29 -10.23 0.69 -5.20
N ALA A 30 -10.31 0.74 -6.53
CA ALA A 30 -11.24 1.58 -7.24
C ALA A 30 -12.67 1.17 -6.86
N ARG A 31 -13.31 1.95 -5.99
CA ARG A 31 -14.76 1.99 -5.91
C ARG A 31 -15.29 2.88 -7.01
N ALA A 32 -16.28 2.35 -7.68
CA ALA A 32 -16.93 2.85 -8.86
C ALA A 32 -17.44 4.29 -8.72
N ALA A 33 -17.18 5.09 -9.74
CA ALA A 33 -18.00 6.23 -10.12
C ALA A 33 -18.31 6.11 -11.61
N GLY A 34 -19.61 6.11 -11.95
CA GLY A 34 -20.13 6.57 -13.22
C GLY A 34 -20.25 5.55 -14.35
N ASP A 35 -21.48 5.28 -14.71
CA ASP A 35 -21.92 4.52 -15.87
C ASP A 35 -21.27 4.96 -17.20
N GLY A 36 -20.42 4.06 -17.75
CA GLY A 36 -20.06 4.01 -19.15
C GLY A 36 -20.35 2.60 -19.69
N PRO A 37 -20.58 2.39 -20.99
CA PRO A 37 -21.10 1.13 -21.51
C PRO A 37 -20.15 -0.03 -21.21
N ARG A 38 -20.70 -1.06 -20.57
CA ARG A 38 -20.03 -2.32 -20.23
C ARG A 38 -19.65 -3.07 -21.50
N THR A 39 -18.40 -3.00 -21.89
CA THR A 39 -17.81 -3.98 -22.80
C THR A 39 -17.54 -5.25 -22.01
N THR A 40 -18.25 -6.32 -22.34
CA THR A 40 -18.03 -7.67 -21.81
C THR A 40 -16.67 -8.18 -22.25
N HIS A 41 -15.69 -8.17 -21.34
CA HIS A 41 -14.41 -8.84 -21.54
C HIS A 41 -14.54 -10.31 -21.12
N PRO A 42 -13.95 -11.26 -21.87
CA PRO A 42 -13.98 -12.68 -21.46
C PRO A 42 -13.16 -12.84 -20.18
N SER A 43 -13.83 -13.14 -19.09
CA SER A 43 -13.21 -13.52 -17.84
C SER A 43 -12.46 -14.85 -18.02
N VAL A 44 -11.15 -14.83 -17.71
CA VAL A 44 -10.44 -16.10 -17.47
C VAL A 44 -10.99 -16.66 -16.16
N SER A 45 -11.83 -17.67 -16.27
CA SER A 45 -12.45 -18.34 -15.13
C SER A 45 -11.40 -18.97 -14.22
N PRO A 46 -11.50 -18.81 -12.90
CA PRO A 46 -10.80 -19.63 -11.93
C PRO A 46 -11.23 -21.10 -12.08
N ALA A 47 -10.44 -22.03 -11.54
CA ALA A 47 -10.79 -23.44 -11.50
C ALA A 47 -12.23 -23.60 -10.98
N PRO A 48 -13.07 -24.45 -11.60
CA PRO A 48 -14.49 -24.45 -11.33
C PRO A 48 -14.75 -24.90 -9.89
N ILE A 49 -15.16 -23.96 -9.03
CA ILE A 49 -16.09 -24.32 -7.96
C ILE A 49 -17.26 -24.97 -8.72
N SER A 50 -17.57 -26.21 -8.40
CA SER A 50 -18.67 -26.93 -9.06
C SER A 50 -19.86 -25.99 -9.17
N ALA A 51 -20.23 -25.61 -10.38
CA ALA A 51 -21.32 -24.64 -10.62
C ALA A 51 -22.65 -25.15 -10.00
N ASN A 52 -22.73 -26.45 -9.70
CA ASN A 52 -23.85 -27.15 -9.13
C ASN A 52 -23.74 -27.38 -7.60
N GLY A 53 -22.64 -26.97 -6.93
CA GLY A 53 -22.53 -27.05 -5.48
C GLY A 53 -23.17 -25.84 -4.80
N LEU A 54 -23.46 -25.92 -3.48
CA LEU A 54 -24.10 -24.87 -2.71
C LEU A 54 -23.44 -23.51 -2.91
N ALA A 55 -22.12 -23.44 -2.77
CA ALA A 55 -21.38 -22.18 -2.91
C ALA A 55 -21.54 -21.53 -4.30
N GLY A 56 -21.60 -22.33 -5.37
CA GLY A 56 -21.84 -21.82 -6.73
C GLY A 56 -23.26 -21.29 -6.91
N LEU A 57 -24.26 -21.99 -6.42
CA LEU A 57 -25.66 -21.58 -6.48
C LEU A 57 -25.91 -20.30 -5.65
N VAL A 58 -25.32 -20.22 -4.45
CA VAL A 58 -25.43 -19.03 -3.58
C VAL A 58 -24.77 -17.83 -4.21
N ARG A 59 -23.56 -17.99 -4.78
CA ARG A 59 -22.89 -16.91 -5.50
C ARG A 59 -23.76 -16.37 -6.64
N ALA A 60 -24.27 -17.26 -7.49
CA ALA A 60 -25.14 -16.88 -8.60
C ALA A 60 -26.41 -16.12 -8.10
N TYR A 61 -26.98 -16.57 -6.98
CA TYR A 61 -28.14 -15.91 -6.39
C TYR A 61 -27.81 -14.51 -5.83
N ARG A 62 -26.70 -14.35 -5.10
CA ARG A 62 -26.29 -13.06 -4.56
C ARG A 62 -25.88 -12.05 -5.64
N GLU A 63 -25.17 -12.51 -6.69
CA GLU A 63 -24.76 -11.64 -7.81
C GLU A 63 -25.94 -11.14 -8.66
N SER A 64 -27.00 -11.93 -8.79
CA SER A 64 -28.18 -11.56 -9.58
C SER A 64 -29.43 -12.26 -8.99
N PRO A 65 -30.05 -11.65 -7.98
CA PRO A 65 -31.21 -12.21 -7.30
C PRO A 65 -32.40 -12.47 -8.22
N SER A 66 -32.95 -13.68 -8.14
CA SER A 66 -34.20 -14.07 -8.84
C SER A 66 -34.89 -15.22 -8.12
N ALA A 67 -36.20 -15.37 -8.31
CA ALA A 67 -36.97 -16.46 -7.75
C ALA A 67 -36.44 -17.84 -8.18
N ALA A 68 -36.03 -17.98 -9.44
CA ALA A 68 -35.48 -19.24 -9.97
C ALA A 68 -34.14 -19.62 -9.30
N ARG A 69 -33.25 -18.64 -9.08
CA ARG A 69 -31.96 -18.88 -8.41
C ARG A 69 -32.14 -19.17 -6.92
N ARG A 70 -33.09 -18.49 -6.27
CA ARG A 70 -33.49 -18.80 -4.89
C ARG A 70 -34.00 -20.23 -4.79
N ALA A 71 -34.93 -20.63 -5.66
CA ALA A 71 -35.47 -21.99 -5.72
C ALA A 71 -34.39 -23.04 -5.96
N ALA A 72 -33.33 -22.71 -6.72
CA ALA A 72 -32.20 -23.63 -6.91
C ALA A 72 -31.42 -23.86 -5.61
N VAL A 73 -31.20 -22.85 -4.78
CA VAL A 73 -30.56 -22.98 -3.45
C VAL A 73 -31.46 -23.77 -2.51
N GLU A 74 -32.77 -23.50 -2.51
CA GLU A 74 -33.77 -24.23 -1.70
C GLU A 74 -33.87 -25.72 -2.12
N GLY A 75 -33.86 -25.99 -3.43
CA GLY A 75 -33.85 -27.35 -3.99
C GLY A 75 -32.57 -28.11 -3.62
N TYR A 76 -31.42 -27.45 -3.64
CA TYR A 76 -30.17 -28.02 -3.16
C TYR A 76 -30.28 -28.43 -1.68
N ALA A 77 -30.79 -27.52 -0.82
CA ALA A 77 -30.97 -27.79 0.60
C ALA A 77 -31.91 -28.99 0.87
N ALA A 78 -32.97 -29.15 0.06
CA ALA A 78 -33.88 -30.29 0.15
C ALA A 78 -33.20 -31.61 -0.25
N ALA A 79 -32.35 -31.58 -1.28
CA ALA A 79 -31.60 -32.77 -1.75
C ALA A 79 -30.41 -33.12 -0.84
N HIS A 80 -29.91 -32.16 -0.04
CA HIS A 80 -28.73 -32.30 0.84
C HIS A 80 -29.05 -31.89 2.29
N PRO A 81 -29.81 -32.67 3.07
CA PRO A 81 -30.25 -32.33 4.43
C PRO A 81 -29.11 -32.04 5.41
N ALA A 82 -27.93 -32.62 5.17
CA ALA A 82 -26.72 -32.38 5.95
C ALA A 82 -26.23 -30.92 5.82
N GLU A 83 -26.43 -30.28 4.68
CA GLU A 83 -25.98 -28.89 4.37
C GLU A 83 -27.15 -27.90 4.38
N ALA A 84 -28.37 -28.30 4.67
CA ALA A 84 -29.52 -27.43 4.67
C ALA A 84 -29.39 -26.21 5.59
N HIS A 85 -28.65 -26.35 6.70
CA HIS A 85 -28.35 -25.25 7.61
C HIS A 85 -27.39 -24.19 7.00
N LEU A 86 -26.45 -24.60 6.13
CA LEU A 86 -25.58 -23.68 5.41
C LEU A 86 -26.36 -22.92 4.32
N ALA A 87 -27.23 -23.62 3.60
CA ALA A 87 -28.12 -22.99 2.63
C ALA A 87 -29.07 -22.00 3.31
N ALA A 88 -29.61 -22.33 4.49
CA ALA A 88 -30.45 -21.42 5.26
C ALA A 88 -29.68 -20.17 5.74
N LEU A 89 -28.42 -20.31 6.18
CA LEU A 89 -27.55 -19.18 6.48
C LEU A 89 -27.38 -18.27 5.26
N ALA A 90 -27.02 -18.86 4.11
CA ALA A 90 -26.80 -18.12 2.87
C ALA A 90 -28.03 -17.36 2.38
N LEU A 91 -29.20 -18.01 2.41
CA LEU A 91 -30.50 -17.40 2.08
C LEU A 91 -30.85 -16.27 3.05
N GLY A 92 -30.55 -16.44 4.35
CA GLY A 92 -30.76 -15.41 5.36
C GLY A 92 -29.89 -14.18 5.16
N VAL A 93 -28.60 -14.34 4.88
CA VAL A 93 -27.68 -13.24 4.57
C VAL A 93 -28.09 -12.56 3.26
N ALA A 94 -28.40 -13.32 2.21
CA ALA A 94 -28.83 -12.75 0.92
C ALA A 94 -30.16 -11.97 1.04
N ALA A 95 -31.14 -12.46 1.82
CA ALA A 95 -32.39 -11.75 2.09
C ALA A 95 -32.12 -10.43 2.83
N TYR A 96 -31.20 -10.45 3.82
CA TYR A 96 -30.76 -9.22 4.51
C TYR A 96 -30.16 -8.20 3.54
N GLU A 97 -29.27 -8.63 2.65
CA GLU A 97 -28.65 -7.75 1.64
C GLU A 97 -29.66 -7.15 0.65
N GLN A 98 -30.77 -7.85 0.42
CA GLN A 98 -31.87 -7.42 -0.45
C GLN A 98 -32.93 -6.57 0.26
N GLY A 99 -32.81 -6.35 1.58
CA GLY A 99 -33.79 -5.62 2.37
C GLY A 99 -35.06 -6.43 2.68
N ASP A 100 -35.08 -7.75 2.44
CA ASP A 100 -36.16 -8.66 2.81
C ASP A 100 -35.98 -9.14 4.26
N TRP A 101 -36.20 -8.22 5.19
CA TRP A 101 -35.97 -8.44 6.63
C TRP A 101 -36.76 -9.61 7.23
N PRO A 102 -38.06 -9.81 6.90
CA PRO A 102 -38.82 -10.96 7.41
C PRO A 102 -38.22 -12.30 6.95
N SER A 103 -37.89 -12.41 5.66
CA SER A 103 -37.25 -13.63 5.13
C SER A 103 -35.87 -13.86 5.74
N ALA A 104 -35.07 -12.80 5.93
CA ALA A 104 -33.76 -12.88 6.58
C ALA A 104 -33.88 -13.48 7.98
N ALA A 105 -34.73 -12.93 8.83
CA ALA A 105 -34.94 -13.43 10.20
C ALA A 105 -35.46 -14.88 10.23
N ALA A 106 -36.35 -15.25 9.29
CA ALA A 106 -36.89 -16.60 9.21
C ALA A 106 -35.81 -17.64 8.80
N TRP A 107 -34.98 -17.34 7.80
CA TRP A 107 -33.90 -18.22 7.34
C TRP A 107 -32.79 -18.36 8.37
N LEU A 108 -32.34 -17.27 8.99
CA LEU A 108 -31.31 -17.27 10.02
C LEU A 108 -31.73 -18.08 11.26
N ARG A 109 -33.01 -18.04 11.64
CA ARG A 109 -33.55 -18.89 12.70
C ARG A 109 -33.43 -20.39 12.36
N LYS A 110 -33.70 -20.78 11.11
CA LYS A 110 -33.54 -22.18 10.64
C LYS A 110 -32.08 -22.63 10.67
N ALA A 111 -31.15 -21.73 10.40
CA ALA A 111 -29.72 -22.04 10.37
C ALA A 111 -29.12 -22.26 11.78
N ARG A 112 -29.59 -21.51 12.78
CA ARG A 112 -29.03 -21.38 14.14
C ARG A 112 -28.66 -22.69 14.85
N PRO A 113 -29.49 -23.75 14.88
CA PRO A 113 -29.22 -24.93 15.72
C PRO A 113 -27.91 -25.68 15.41
N LYS A 114 -27.34 -25.53 14.20
CA LYS A 114 -26.17 -26.28 13.75
C LYS A 114 -24.93 -25.41 13.52
N LEU A 115 -25.00 -24.12 13.77
CA LEU A 115 -23.95 -23.14 13.44
C LEU A 115 -23.39 -22.41 14.68
N ALA A 116 -23.26 -23.12 15.81
CA ALA A 116 -22.71 -22.56 17.05
C ALA A 116 -21.34 -21.83 16.87
N PRO A 117 -20.39 -22.29 16.06
CA PRO A 117 -19.13 -21.57 15.89
C PRO A 117 -19.25 -20.15 15.29
N ILE A 118 -20.37 -19.83 14.63
CA ILE A 118 -20.66 -18.53 14.01
C ILE A 118 -21.96 -17.94 14.53
N ALA A 119 -22.31 -18.24 15.79
CA ALA A 119 -23.54 -17.77 16.44
C ALA A 119 -23.61 -16.23 16.50
N ASP A 120 -22.48 -15.55 16.58
CA ASP A 120 -22.32 -14.11 16.52
C ASP A 120 -22.76 -13.50 15.17
N TYR A 121 -22.45 -14.12 14.06
CA TYR A 121 -22.93 -13.69 12.74
C TYR A 121 -24.44 -13.83 12.63
N LEU A 122 -24.98 -14.98 13.04
CA LEU A 122 -26.41 -15.22 13.04
C LEU A 122 -27.15 -14.22 13.94
N ALA A 123 -26.60 -13.93 15.13
CA ALA A 123 -27.11 -12.97 16.07
C ALA A 123 -27.14 -11.54 15.48
N TYR A 124 -26.02 -11.11 14.89
CA TYR A 124 -25.92 -9.80 14.27
C TYR A 124 -26.94 -9.61 13.15
N TYR A 125 -26.97 -10.50 12.15
CA TYR A 125 -27.89 -10.36 11.02
C TYR A 125 -29.36 -10.47 11.44
N THR A 126 -29.68 -11.33 12.43
CA THR A 126 -31.05 -11.42 12.97
C THR A 126 -31.44 -10.13 13.70
N ALA A 127 -30.59 -9.61 14.58
CA ALA A 127 -30.86 -8.38 15.31
C ALA A 127 -31.00 -7.17 14.36
N ALA A 128 -30.12 -7.08 13.37
CA ALA A 128 -30.17 -6.02 12.37
C ALA A 128 -31.48 -6.08 11.54
N ALA A 129 -31.88 -7.27 11.07
CA ALA A 129 -33.16 -7.43 10.36
C ALA A 129 -34.38 -7.07 11.22
N ARG A 130 -34.36 -7.49 12.48
CA ARG A 130 -35.45 -7.15 13.43
C ARG A 130 -35.52 -5.66 13.73
N LEU A 131 -34.41 -4.97 13.83
CA LEU A 131 -34.37 -3.52 14.01
C LEU A 131 -35.04 -2.79 12.83
N GLU A 132 -34.78 -3.21 11.61
CA GLU A 132 -35.39 -2.62 10.40
C GLU A 132 -36.88 -2.93 10.26
N MET A 133 -37.34 -4.02 10.85
CA MET A 133 -38.79 -4.32 10.96
C MET A 133 -39.50 -3.54 12.06
N ALA A 134 -38.80 -2.65 12.79
CA ALA A 134 -39.32 -1.98 13.99
C ALA A 134 -39.86 -2.94 15.06
N ASP A 135 -39.23 -4.12 15.19
CA ASP A 135 -39.58 -5.14 16.17
C ASP A 135 -39.28 -4.68 17.61
N ASP A 136 -39.78 -5.43 18.60
CA ASP A 136 -39.56 -5.08 20.00
C ASP A 136 -38.07 -4.92 20.33
N ARG A 137 -37.76 -3.76 20.90
CA ARG A 137 -36.40 -3.39 21.30
C ARG A 137 -35.73 -4.45 22.17
N THR A 138 -36.45 -4.99 23.14
CA THR A 138 -35.92 -5.99 24.08
C THR A 138 -35.49 -7.24 23.34
N ALA A 139 -36.25 -7.65 22.34
CA ALA A 139 -35.94 -8.80 21.51
C ALA A 139 -34.72 -8.54 20.62
N VAL A 140 -34.57 -7.32 20.04
CA VAL A 140 -33.33 -6.94 19.27
C VAL A 140 -32.11 -6.99 20.16
N LEU A 141 -32.19 -6.42 21.38
CA LEU A 141 -31.09 -6.39 22.33
C LEU A 141 -30.70 -7.79 22.84
N ALA A 142 -31.69 -8.67 23.05
CA ALA A 142 -31.43 -10.06 23.46
C ALA A 142 -30.71 -10.86 22.40
N GLU A 143 -31.03 -10.63 21.11
CA GLU A 143 -30.37 -11.31 20.00
C GLU A 143 -28.84 -11.03 19.93
N LEU A 144 -28.38 -9.89 20.39
CA LEU A 144 -26.96 -9.51 20.32
C LEU A 144 -26.07 -10.14 21.40
N ALA A 145 -26.64 -10.91 22.35
CA ALA A 145 -25.85 -11.55 23.42
C ALA A 145 -24.68 -12.40 22.90
N PRO A 146 -24.82 -13.24 21.85
CA PRO A 146 -23.70 -14.03 21.33
C PRO A 146 -22.54 -13.17 20.77
N VAL A 147 -22.82 -11.97 20.26
CA VAL A 147 -21.77 -11.06 19.76
C VAL A 147 -20.99 -10.48 20.93
N ARG A 148 -21.67 -10.06 22.01
CA ARG A 148 -21.03 -9.48 23.20
C ARG A 148 -20.13 -10.45 23.94
N THR A 149 -20.42 -11.75 23.88
CA THR A 149 -19.70 -12.81 24.60
C THR A 149 -18.77 -13.63 23.67
N ALA A 150 -18.62 -13.24 22.41
CA ALA A 150 -17.80 -13.98 21.47
C ALA A 150 -16.31 -13.96 21.88
N ILE A 151 -15.72 -15.15 21.97
CA ILE A 151 -14.27 -15.36 22.18
C ILE A 151 -13.78 -16.33 21.10
N PRO A 152 -12.83 -15.93 20.27
CA PRO A 152 -12.27 -14.58 20.10
C PRO A 152 -13.31 -13.54 19.66
N SER A 153 -12.98 -12.26 19.79
CA SER A 153 -13.87 -11.15 19.40
C SER A 153 -14.39 -11.29 17.95
N SER A 154 -15.61 -10.85 17.72
CA SER A 154 -16.26 -11.04 16.41
C SER A 154 -15.93 -9.93 15.41
N PRO A 155 -15.71 -10.26 14.11
CA PRO A 155 -15.62 -9.23 13.05
C PRO A 155 -16.87 -8.37 12.90
N VAL A 156 -18.03 -8.83 13.37
CA VAL A 156 -19.28 -8.07 13.31
C VAL A 156 -19.55 -7.25 14.57
N SER A 157 -18.67 -7.29 15.59
CA SER A 157 -18.85 -6.55 16.85
C SER A 157 -19.11 -5.07 16.63
N GLY A 158 -18.28 -4.37 15.85
CA GLY A 158 -18.48 -2.94 15.59
C GLY A 158 -19.82 -2.62 14.96
N LYS A 159 -20.28 -3.44 14.01
CA LYS A 159 -21.62 -3.30 13.40
C LYS A 159 -22.75 -3.62 14.40
N ALA A 160 -22.52 -4.59 15.28
CA ALA A 160 -23.50 -4.95 16.31
C ALA A 160 -23.68 -3.83 17.35
N TRP A 161 -22.61 -3.12 17.72
CA TRP A 161 -22.69 -1.94 18.58
C TRP A 161 -23.54 -0.83 17.95
N LEU A 162 -23.46 -0.65 16.63
CA LEU A 162 -24.33 0.31 15.92
C LEU A 162 -25.80 -0.12 15.96
N VAL A 163 -26.10 -1.41 15.75
CA VAL A 163 -27.46 -1.95 15.86
C VAL A 163 -28.00 -1.76 17.29
N GLU A 164 -27.22 -2.08 18.30
CA GLU A 164 -27.61 -1.89 19.71
C GLU A 164 -27.85 -0.42 20.03
N ALA A 165 -26.98 0.48 19.59
CA ALA A 165 -27.13 1.91 19.81
C ALA A 165 -28.39 2.47 19.13
N ARG A 166 -28.67 2.07 17.89
CA ARG A 166 -29.91 2.46 17.18
C ARG A 166 -31.16 1.95 17.88
N ALA A 167 -31.14 0.72 18.39
CA ALA A 167 -32.26 0.17 19.18
C ALA A 167 -32.50 0.94 20.49
N ARG A 168 -31.42 1.46 21.12
CA ARG A 168 -31.50 2.24 22.36
C ARG A 168 -31.82 3.72 22.15
N LYS A 169 -31.50 4.27 20.96
CA LYS A 169 -31.48 5.72 20.69
C LYS A 169 -32.69 6.49 21.15
N THR A 170 -33.88 5.97 20.94
CA THR A 170 -35.14 6.66 21.27
C THR A 170 -35.50 6.60 22.76
N ALA A 171 -35.32 5.46 23.41
CA ALA A 171 -35.74 5.26 24.78
C ALA A 171 -34.62 5.51 25.82
N GLU A 172 -33.38 5.27 25.43
CA GLU A 172 -32.21 5.34 26.30
C GLU A 172 -31.02 6.03 25.58
N PRO A 173 -31.19 7.27 25.06
CA PRO A 173 -30.17 7.90 24.21
C PRO A 173 -28.83 8.07 24.92
N ALA A 174 -28.80 8.44 26.20
CA ALA A 174 -27.55 8.53 26.97
C ALA A 174 -26.83 7.16 27.15
N ALA A 175 -27.59 6.04 27.23
CA ALA A 175 -27.00 4.71 27.26
C ALA A 175 -26.40 4.32 25.90
N ALA A 176 -27.05 4.71 24.80
CA ALA A 176 -26.52 4.51 23.44
C ALA A 176 -25.21 5.28 23.23
N VAL A 177 -25.14 6.52 23.69
CA VAL A 177 -23.88 7.33 23.64
C VAL A 177 -22.78 6.66 24.44
N ARG A 178 -23.04 6.25 25.69
CA ARG A 178 -22.02 5.56 26.52
C ARG A 178 -21.53 4.27 25.86
N LEU A 179 -22.42 3.48 25.27
CA LEU A 179 -22.07 2.25 24.56
C LEU A 179 -21.09 2.53 23.40
N LEU A 180 -21.46 3.44 22.51
CA LEU A 180 -20.64 3.76 21.34
C LEU A 180 -19.30 4.39 21.73
N ARG A 181 -19.26 5.20 22.77
CA ARG A 181 -18.02 5.77 23.30
C ARG A 181 -17.09 4.68 23.86
N ALA A 182 -17.63 3.71 24.58
CA ALA A 182 -16.86 2.60 25.14
C ALA A 182 -16.21 1.69 24.05
N HIS A 183 -16.88 1.57 22.91
CA HIS A 183 -16.44 0.72 21.80
C HIS A 183 -16.01 1.51 20.57
N TYR A 184 -15.67 2.79 20.72
CA TYR A 184 -15.45 3.71 19.60
C TYR A 184 -14.41 3.22 18.58
N ALA A 185 -13.31 2.63 19.07
CA ALA A 185 -12.23 2.09 18.22
C ALA A 185 -12.67 0.89 17.34
N GLU A 186 -13.75 0.21 17.72
CA GLU A 186 -14.28 -0.94 16.98
C GLU A 186 -15.31 -0.53 15.91
N LEU A 187 -15.82 0.72 15.98
CA LEU A 187 -16.93 1.16 15.11
C LEU A 187 -16.46 1.33 13.66
N PRO A 188 -17.22 0.81 12.68
CA PRO A 188 -16.95 1.09 11.28
C PRO A 188 -17.24 2.56 10.97
N GLN A 189 -16.29 3.26 10.35
CA GLN A 189 -16.42 4.64 9.93
C GLN A 189 -16.85 4.74 8.46
N PRO A 190 -17.66 5.72 8.06
CA PRO A 190 -18.22 6.84 8.84
C PRO A 190 -19.51 6.54 9.65
N ASP A 191 -20.05 5.32 9.58
CA ASP A 191 -21.33 4.96 10.23
C ASP A 191 -21.26 5.08 11.75
N GLY A 192 -20.08 4.85 12.34
CA GLY A 192 -19.84 5.01 13.76
C GLY A 192 -20.08 6.44 14.22
N ASP A 193 -19.43 7.40 13.57
CA ASP A 193 -19.57 8.82 13.87
C ASP A 193 -20.98 9.33 13.59
N LEU A 194 -21.60 8.91 12.48
CA LEU A 194 -23.00 9.26 12.18
C LEU A 194 -23.97 8.76 13.25
N THR A 195 -23.84 7.48 13.64
CA THR A 195 -24.73 6.90 14.65
C THR A 195 -24.53 7.55 16.02
N LEU A 196 -23.28 7.88 16.36
CA LEU A 196 -22.97 8.57 17.62
C LEU A 196 -23.51 10.01 17.61
N ALA A 197 -23.41 10.75 16.49
CA ALA A 197 -24.02 12.06 16.31
C ALA A 197 -25.55 12.00 16.48
N ASP A 198 -26.21 11.02 15.82
CA ASP A 198 -27.65 10.80 15.97
C ASP A 198 -28.05 10.51 17.44
N CYS A 199 -27.23 9.74 18.17
CA CYS A 199 -27.48 9.43 19.58
C CYS A 199 -27.29 10.65 20.49
N TYR A 200 -26.29 11.49 20.24
CA TYR A 200 -26.11 12.76 20.95
C TYR A 200 -27.24 13.72 20.67
N GLN A 201 -27.70 13.82 19.43
CA GLN A 201 -28.87 14.65 19.08
C GLN A 201 -30.13 14.15 19.82
N ALA A 202 -30.36 12.84 19.87
CA ALA A 202 -31.47 12.25 20.61
C ALA A 202 -31.37 12.46 22.13
N ALA A 203 -30.13 12.56 22.66
CA ALA A 203 -29.87 12.89 24.06
C ALA A 203 -29.96 14.39 24.38
N ASN A 204 -30.29 15.22 23.39
CA ASN A 204 -30.28 16.69 23.47
C ASN A 204 -28.87 17.28 23.78
N GLU A 205 -27.81 16.52 23.51
CA GLU A 205 -26.41 16.96 23.62
C GLU A 205 -25.97 17.55 22.28
N LEU A 206 -26.59 18.68 21.86
CA LEU A 206 -26.49 19.19 20.48
C LEU A 206 -25.07 19.60 20.09
N ALA A 207 -24.28 20.16 21.01
CA ALA A 207 -22.91 20.55 20.73
C ALA A 207 -22.04 19.32 20.37
N SER A 208 -22.18 18.21 21.09
CA SER A 208 -21.50 16.95 20.77
C SER A 208 -21.99 16.35 19.45
N ALA A 209 -23.29 16.45 19.17
CA ALA A 209 -23.84 16.02 17.88
C ALA A 209 -23.19 16.78 16.71
N VAL A 210 -23.07 18.11 16.82
CA VAL A 210 -22.39 18.97 15.83
C VAL A 210 -20.94 18.51 15.63
N GLU A 211 -20.18 18.25 16.71
CA GLU A 211 -18.77 17.79 16.61
C GLU A 211 -18.63 16.53 15.75
N PHE A 212 -19.49 15.51 15.99
CA PHE A 212 -19.40 14.26 15.26
C PHE A 212 -19.93 14.36 13.81
N TYR A 213 -20.98 15.17 13.56
CA TYR A 213 -21.37 15.46 12.17
C TYR A 213 -20.32 16.27 11.41
N GLN A 214 -19.67 17.25 12.04
CA GLN A 214 -18.54 17.97 11.45
C GLN A 214 -17.39 17.02 11.11
N ARG A 215 -17.07 16.08 11.99
CA ARG A 215 -16.03 15.07 11.74
C ARG A 215 -16.35 14.24 10.50
N VAL A 216 -17.60 13.77 10.36
CA VAL A 216 -18.03 13.03 9.14
C VAL A 216 -17.91 13.92 7.90
N TYR A 217 -18.44 15.15 7.98
CA TYR A 217 -18.41 16.10 6.88
C TYR A 217 -16.97 16.43 6.44
N ASP A 218 -16.06 16.62 7.39
CA ASP A 218 -14.67 16.97 7.11
C ASP A 218 -13.88 15.80 6.52
N HIS A 219 -14.17 14.57 6.96
CA HIS A 219 -13.43 13.37 6.47
C HIS A 219 -13.96 12.83 5.14
N ASN A 220 -15.22 13.12 4.81
CA ASN A 220 -15.86 12.60 3.61
C ASN A 220 -16.22 13.75 2.67
N LEU A 221 -15.46 13.92 1.58
CA LEU A 221 -15.70 15.00 0.62
C LEU A 221 -16.92 14.77 -0.25
N THR A 222 -17.44 13.54 -0.35
CA THR A 222 -18.59 13.12 -1.17
C THR A 222 -19.26 11.90 -0.59
N GLY A 223 -20.45 11.60 -1.10
CA GLY A 223 -21.20 10.39 -0.79
C GLY A 223 -22.33 10.65 0.23
N GLU A 224 -23.12 9.61 0.48
CA GLU A 224 -24.31 9.69 1.30
C GLU A 224 -24.03 10.17 2.74
N ALA A 225 -22.96 9.68 3.35
CA ALA A 225 -22.54 10.07 4.69
C ALA A 225 -22.24 11.57 4.80
N ALA A 226 -21.49 12.11 3.84
CA ALA A 226 -21.17 13.54 3.78
C ALA A 226 -22.43 14.40 3.60
N ASN A 227 -23.32 13.99 2.68
CA ASN A 227 -24.58 14.70 2.43
C ASN A 227 -25.49 14.69 3.65
N ARG A 228 -25.60 13.55 4.33
CA ARG A 228 -26.39 13.41 5.55
C ARG A 228 -25.83 14.27 6.68
N ALA A 229 -24.52 14.27 6.88
CA ALA A 229 -23.87 15.11 7.88
C ALA A 229 -24.07 16.59 7.58
N ALA A 230 -23.92 17.02 6.32
CA ALA A 230 -24.15 18.40 5.90
C ALA A 230 -25.59 18.86 6.18
N ALA A 231 -26.58 18.05 5.83
CA ALA A 231 -28.00 18.35 6.10
C ALA A 231 -28.28 18.45 7.58
N ALA A 232 -27.74 17.56 8.41
CA ALA A 232 -27.88 17.61 9.87
C ALA A 232 -27.22 18.86 10.46
N LEU A 233 -26.05 19.27 9.99
CA LEU A 233 -25.39 20.49 10.44
C LEU A 233 -26.19 21.75 10.13
N VAL A 234 -26.80 21.85 8.95
CA VAL A 234 -27.71 22.97 8.62
C VAL A 234 -28.89 23.02 9.58
N THR A 235 -29.55 21.89 9.81
CA THR A 235 -30.68 21.82 10.73
C THR A 235 -30.29 22.21 12.17
N LEU A 236 -29.13 21.75 12.64
CA LEU A 236 -28.63 22.07 13.97
C LEU A 236 -28.20 23.54 14.08
N HIS A 237 -27.60 24.10 13.03
CA HIS A 237 -27.28 25.52 12.98
C HIS A 237 -28.53 26.40 13.16
N ASP A 238 -29.60 26.10 12.41
CA ASP A 238 -30.84 26.84 12.50
C ASP A 238 -31.51 26.70 13.90
N ALA A 239 -31.41 25.50 14.48
CA ALA A 239 -32.00 25.23 15.80
C ALA A 239 -31.23 25.86 16.96
N MET A 240 -29.90 25.94 16.86
CA MET A 240 -29.00 26.41 17.92
C MET A 240 -28.68 27.90 17.82
N GLY A 241 -28.79 28.49 16.63
CA GLY A 241 -28.45 29.90 16.39
C GLY A 241 -27.04 30.26 16.88
N ALA A 242 -26.94 31.26 17.73
CA ALA A 242 -25.63 31.71 18.26
C ALA A 242 -24.89 30.68 19.14
N ALA A 243 -25.60 29.64 19.62
CA ALA A 243 -24.98 28.57 20.41
C ALA A 243 -24.36 27.45 19.53
N PHE A 244 -24.44 27.54 18.20
CA PHE A 244 -23.88 26.55 17.28
C PHE A 244 -22.34 26.56 17.32
N PRO A 245 -21.69 25.46 17.67
CA PRO A 245 -20.23 25.38 17.69
C PRO A 245 -19.64 25.58 16.29
N GLN A 246 -18.93 26.69 16.12
CA GLN A 246 -18.20 26.94 14.87
C GLN A 246 -17.04 25.97 14.74
N PRO A 247 -16.75 25.43 13.52
CA PRO A 247 -15.58 24.60 13.30
C PRO A 247 -14.30 25.41 13.55
N LEU A 248 -13.36 24.80 14.25
CA LEU A 248 -12.06 25.43 14.54
C LEU A 248 -11.30 25.76 13.24
N PRO A 249 -10.49 26.84 13.21
CA PRO A 249 -9.69 27.20 12.04
C PRO A 249 -8.85 26.04 11.49
N GLU A 250 -8.25 25.23 12.36
CA GLU A 250 -7.47 24.06 11.95
C GLU A 250 -8.34 22.98 11.29
N GLN A 251 -9.60 22.84 11.66
CA GLN A 251 -10.53 21.88 11.03
C GLN A 251 -10.89 22.36 9.61
N ARG A 252 -11.19 23.67 9.46
CA ARG A 252 -11.46 24.29 8.16
C ARG A 252 -10.25 24.16 7.23
N LEU A 253 -9.04 24.44 7.75
CA LEU A 253 -7.78 24.30 7.01
C LEU A 253 -7.56 22.87 6.56
N ARG A 254 -7.72 21.88 7.45
CA ARG A 254 -7.59 20.45 7.10
C ARG A 254 -8.59 20.00 6.03
N ARG A 255 -9.83 20.54 6.03
CA ARG A 255 -10.79 20.23 4.99
C ARG A 255 -10.35 20.81 3.64
N ALA A 256 -9.86 22.05 3.62
CA ALA A 256 -9.33 22.68 2.41
C ALA A 256 -8.13 21.89 1.86
N ASP A 257 -7.24 21.40 2.72
CA ASP A 257 -6.11 20.52 2.34
C ASP A 257 -6.60 19.23 1.67
N ARG A 258 -7.64 18.58 2.21
CA ARG A 258 -8.21 17.36 1.59
C ARG A 258 -8.84 17.62 0.23
N LEU A 259 -9.45 18.78 0.04
CA LEU A 259 -9.98 19.20 -1.26
C LEU A 259 -8.84 19.37 -2.27
N LEU A 260 -7.73 19.99 -1.83
CA LEU A 260 -6.53 20.15 -2.64
C LEU A 260 -5.92 18.79 -3.02
N ASP A 261 -5.77 17.88 -2.05
CA ASP A 261 -5.26 16.51 -2.27
C ASP A 261 -6.16 15.72 -3.24
N ALA A 262 -7.47 15.96 -3.18
CA ALA A 262 -8.45 15.38 -4.10
C ALA A 262 -8.49 16.08 -5.47
N ARG A 263 -7.60 17.05 -5.72
CA ARG A 263 -7.50 17.87 -6.94
C ARG A 263 -8.79 18.64 -7.27
N ARG A 264 -9.54 19.05 -6.22
CA ARG A 264 -10.73 19.89 -6.34
C ARG A 264 -10.32 21.34 -6.12
N PHE A 265 -9.56 21.89 -7.06
CA PHE A 265 -8.82 23.15 -6.89
C PHE A 265 -9.74 24.33 -6.58
N ASP A 266 -10.84 24.51 -7.35
CA ASP A 266 -11.80 25.59 -7.12
C ASP A 266 -12.42 25.51 -5.70
N GLN A 267 -12.80 24.30 -5.27
CA GLN A 267 -13.37 24.08 -3.94
C GLN A 267 -12.34 24.25 -2.82
N ALA A 268 -11.09 23.86 -3.06
CA ALA A 268 -9.99 24.07 -2.12
C ALA A 268 -9.71 25.58 -1.96
N GLU A 269 -9.67 26.34 -3.06
CA GLU A 269 -9.47 27.79 -3.04
C GLU A 269 -10.59 28.49 -2.27
N GLU A 270 -11.85 28.16 -2.52
CA GLU A 270 -13.00 28.68 -1.78
C GLU A 270 -12.90 28.35 -0.28
N ALA A 271 -12.54 27.09 0.05
CA ALA A 271 -12.38 26.66 1.42
C ALA A 271 -11.21 27.38 2.14
N TYR A 272 -10.07 27.60 1.49
CA TYR A 272 -8.99 28.42 2.05
C TYR A 272 -9.42 29.88 2.22
N ARG A 273 -10.07 30.48 1.21
CA ARG A 273 -10.57 31.85 1.29
C ARG A 273 -11.58 32.04 2.42
N SER A 274 -12.36 31.01 2.75
CA SER A 274 -13.30 31.06 3.89
C SER A 274 -12.60 31.31 5.23
N LEU A 275 -11.27 31.11 5.35
CA LEU A 275 -10.52 31.41 6.56
C LEU A 275 -10.11 32.90 6.67
N GLU A 276 -10.37 33.72 5.64
CA GLU A 276 -10.13 35.16 5.70
C GLU A 276 -11.01 35.85 6.79
N ASP A 277 -12.17 35.27 7.11
CA ASP A 277 -13.07 35.77 8.17
C ASP A 277 -12.62 35.38 9.58
N VAL A 278 -11.56 34.57 9.71
CA VAL A 278 -11.01 34.16 11.01
C VAL A 278 -10.04 35.25 11.52
N GLU A 279 -9.95 35.40 12.85
CA GLU A 279 -8.95 36.26 13.48
C GLU A 279 -7.54 35.98 12.92
N PRO A 280 -6.73 37.04 12.72
CA PRO A 280 -5.36 36.90 12.25
C PRO A 280 -4.56 35.88 13.09
N GLY A 281 -3.95 34.91 12.45
CA GLY A 281 -3.19 33.83 13.11
C GLY A 281 -2.59 32.86 12.12
N LEU A 282 -1.97 31.81 12.66
CA LEU A 282 -1.22 30.84 11.86
C LEU A 282 -2.08 30.15 10.79
N GLU A 283 -3.29 29.72 11.16
CA GLU A 283 -4.16 28.95 10.26
C GLU A 283 -4.65 29.79 9.09
N ARG A 284 -4.97 31.07 9.34
CA ARG A 284 -5.34 32.03 8.29
C ARG A 284 -4.18 32.28 7.34
N GLU A 285 -3.00 32.63 7.87
CA GLU A 285 -1.83 32.90 7.01
C GLU A 285 -1.39 31.65 6.23
N ARG A 286 -1.50 30.46 6.81
CA ARG A 286 -1.25 29.20 6.09
C ARG A 286 -2.29 28.95 5.00
N ALA A 287 -3.55 29.30 5.23
CA ALA A 287 -4.59 29.21 4.20
C ALA A 287 -4.29 30.13 3.02
N GLU A 288 -3.87 31.37 3.29
CA GLU A 288 -3.46 32.33 2.26
C GLU A 288 -2.25 31.81 1.45
N VAL A 289 -1.23 31.25 2.11
CA VAL A 289 -0.05 30.66 1.46
C VAL A 289 -0.45 29.45 0.59
N ARG A 290 -1.32 28.57 1.09
CA ARG A 290 -1.76 27.37 0.35
C ARG A 290 -2.65 27.72 -0.82
N ALA A 291 -3.54 28.69 -0.68
CA ALA A 291 -4.33 29.22 -1.79
C ALA A 291 -3.44 29.78 -2.90
N ALA A 292 -2.44 30.60 -2.55
CA ALA A 292 -1.48 31.13 -3.49
C ALA A 292 -0.63 30.05 -4.19
N ALA A 293 -0.46 28.90 -3.55
CA ALA A 293 0.29 27.76 -4.09
C ALA A 293 -0.54 26.83 -5.01
N ILE A 294 -1.88 26.96 -5.07
CA ILE A 294 -2.74 26.09 -5.90
C ILE A 294 -2.28 26.01 -7.35
N PRO A 295 -1.86 27.11 -8.05
CA PRO A 295 -1.41 27.02 -9.42
C PRO A 295 -0.21 26.09 -9.65
N LEU A 296 0.58 25.75 -8.61
CA LEU A 296 1.62 24.71 -8.71
C LEU A 296 1.05 23.33 -9.05
N PHE A 297 -0.16 23.02 -8.60
CA PHE A 297 -0.84 21.76 -8.87
C PHE A 297 -1.50 21.72 -10.25
N GLU A 298 -1.65 22.90 -10.87
CA GLU A 298 -2.15 23.14 -12.21
C GLU A 298 -1.02 23.34 -13.24
N ASP A 299 0.24 23.00 -12.83
CA ASP A 299 1.46 23.14 -13.61
C ASP A 299 1.83 24.60 -14.00
N ASP A 300 1.29 25.60 -13.29
CA ASP A 300 1.62 27.03 -13.44
C ASP A 300 2.49 27.54 -12.28
N ALA A 301 3.75 27.14 -12.29
CA ALA A 301 4.72 27.54 -11.28
C ALA A 301 5.04 29.06 -11.30
N ALA A 302 4.89 29.71 -12.45
CA ALA A 302 5.15 31.15 -12.56
C ALA A 302 4.06 31.96 -11.85
N LYS A 303 2.78 31.61 -12.06
CA LYS A 303 1.64 32.24 -11.37
C LYS A 303 1.71 32.01 -9.86
N ALA A 304 1.96 30.77 -9.43
CA ALA A 304 2.12 30.47 -8.01
C ALA A 304 3.27 31.26 -7.38
N GLY A 305 4.42 31.33 -8.03
CA GLY A 305 5.57 32.08 -7.56
C GLY A 305 5.30 33.58 -7.45
N GLN A 306 4.54 34.16 -8.39
CA GLN A 306 4.11 35.56 -8.31
C GLN A 306 3.18 35.79 -7.11
N ALA A 307 2.17 34.94 -6.92
CA ALA A 307 1.23 35.03 -5.82
C ALA A 307 1.93 34.87 -4.45
N LEU A 308 2.81 33.88 -4.29
CA LEU A 308 3.58 33.67 -3.08
C LEU A 308 4.53 34.83 -2.75
N ARG A 309 5.14 35.47 -3.75
CA ARG A 309 6.00 36.65 -3.50
C ARG A 309 5.23 37.88 -3.02
N ALA A 310 3.94 37.99 -3.33
CA ALA A 310 3.09 39.08 -2.88
C ALA A 310 2.64 38.95 -1.42
N LEU A 311 2.76 37.75 -0.83
CA LEU A 311 2.41 37.51 0.57
C LEU A 311 3.55 37.85 1.51
N HIS A 312 3.18 38.33 2.70
CA HIS A 312 4.12 38.70 3.79
C HIS A 312 3.60 38.15 5.12
N PRO A 313 3.62 36.81 5.32
CA PRO A 313 3.17 36.23 6.58
C PRO A 313 3.98 36.75 7.77
N THR A 314 3.28 36.96 8.89
CA THR A 314 3.88 37.36 10.16
C THR A 314 4.19 36.19 11.07
N GLN A 315 3.49 35.09 10.89
CA GLN A 315 3.69 33.86 11.64
C GLN A 315 4.87 33.05 11.08
N PRO A 316 5.87 32.69 11.92
CA PRO A 316 7.11 32.07 11.45
C PRO A 316 6.89 30.78 10.63
N GLU A 317 5.91 29.94 11.00
CA GLU A 317 5.63 28.71 10.28
C GLU A 317 4.89 28.94 8.95
N ALA A 318 4.07 29.98 8.84
CA ALA A 318 3.45 30.36 7.57
C ALA A 318 4.48 30.95 6.60
N GLU A 319 5.42 31.77 7.10
CA GLU A 319 6.54 32.30 6.32
C GLU A 319 7.46 31.16 5.83
N ALA A 320 7.77 30.19 6.71
CA ALA A 320 8.56 29.02 6.33
C ALA A 320 7.85 28.19 5.25
N GLU A 321 6.52 28.01 5.34
CA GLU A 321 5.72 27.33 4.34
C GLU A 321 5.73 28.09 3.00
N ARG A 322 5.63 29.42 3.02
CA ARG A 322 5.73 30.30 1.84
C ARG A 322 7.08 30.16 1.14
N LEU A 323 8.17 30.23 1.91
CA LEU A 323 9.54 30.07 1.39
C LEU A 323 9.75 28.71 0.74
N TYR A 324 9.19 27.64 1.35
CA TYR A 324 9.20 26.32 0.71
C TYR A 324 8.40 26.31 -0.59
N GLY A 325 7.23 26.94 -0.63
CA GLY A 325 6.44 27.11 -1.85
C GLY A 325 7.24 27.81 -2.96
N LEU A 326 7.99 28.87 -2.63
CA LEU A 326 8.88 29.55 -3.57
C LEU A 326 10.02 28.63 -4.07
N ALA A 327 10.61 27.82 -3.19
CA ALA A 327 11.61 26.82 -3.60
C ALA A 327 11.04 25.79 -4.59
N GLN A 328 9.79 25.36 -4.39
CA GLN A 328 9.10 24.46 -5.32
C GLN A 328 8.82 25.14 -6.68
N CYS A 329 8.40 26.40 -6.68
CA CYS A 329 8.21 27.15 -7.91
C CYS A 329 9.55 27.29 -8.67
N ALA A 330 10.61 27.68 -8.00
CA ALA A 330 11.95 27.84 -8.57
C ALA A 330 12.46 26.51 -9.18
N ARG A 331 12.30 25.38 -8.45
CA ARG A 331 12.63 24.04 -8.96
C ARG A 331 11.88 23.71 -10.25
N ARG A 332 10.56 24.00 -10.30
CA ARG A 332 9.73 23.73 -11.50
C ARG A 332 10.16 24.61 -12.68
N LEU A 333 10.58 25.82 -12.42
CA LEU A 333 11.07 26.77 -13.42
C LEU A 333 12.56 26.55 -13.78
N GLN A 334 13.21 25.56 -13.15
CA GLN A 334 14.63 25.25 -13.31
C GLN A 334 15.55 26.43 -12.93
N ASN A 335 15.13 27.23 -11.96
CA ASN A 335 15.91 28.33 -11.38
C ASN A 335 16.56 27.84 -10.08
N ASP A 336 17.75 27.29 -10.21
CA ASP A 336 18.50 26.72 -9.08
C ASP A 336 18.92 27.80 -8.08
N ASP A 337 19.21 29.03 -8.54
CA ASP A 337 19.65 30.15 -7.66
C ASP A 337 18.51 30.59 -6.73
N ASP A 338 17.31 30.84 -7.24
CA ASP A 338 16.14 31.20 -6.43
C ASP A 338 15.75 30.06 -5.48
N MET A 339 15.86 28.81 -5.94
CA MET A 339 15.61 27.64 -5.08
C MET A 339 16.60 27.63 -3.90
N MET A 340 17.89 27.80 -4.14
CA MET A 340 18.91 27.81 -3.10
C MET A 340 18.84 29.05 -2.19
N ALA A 341 18.42 30.20 -2.71
CA ALA A 341 18.15 31.40 -1.90
C ALA A 341 17.05 31.12 -0.87
N ALA A 342 15.95 30.49 -1.27
CA ALA A 342 14.88 30.08 -0.36
C ALA A 342 15.37 29.05 0.69
N VAL A 343 16.14 28.04 0.27
CA VAL A 343 16.76 27.06 1.17
C VAL A 343 17.66 27.75 2.20
N LYS A 344 18.49 28.69 1.78
CA LYS A 344 19.38 29.46 2.67
C LYS A 344 18.60 30.29 3.68
N THR A 345 17.56 31.02 3.23
CA THR A 345 16.70 31.84 4.10
C THR A 345 16.01 30.98 5.16
N LEU A 346 15.48 29.80 4.76
CA LEU A 346 14.92 28.84 5.71
C LEU A 346 15.94 28.39 6.77
N GLY A 347 17.19 28.15 6.38
CA GLY A 347 18.26 27.80 7.32
C GLY A 347 18.59 28.88 8.29
N GLN A 348 18.54 30.16 7.86
CA GLN A 348 18.87 31.33 8.70
C GLN A 348 17.78 31.66 9.73
N PHE A 349 16.52 31.58 9.34
CA PHE A 349 15.41 32.10 10.14
C PHE A 349 14.42 31.03 10.63
N HIS A 350 14.43 29.81 10.04
CA HIS A 350 13.48 28.75 10.32
C HIS A 350 14.16 27.37 10.40
N ALA A 351 15.36 27.29 10.99
CA ALA A 351 16.20 26.09 10.97
C ALA A 351 15.50 24.82 11.51
N GLY A 352 14.64 24.96 12.55
CA GLY A 352 13.89 23.82 13.12
C GLY A 352 12.57 23.49 12.43
N SER A 353 12.16 24.24 11.40
CA SER A 353 10.88 24.02 10.74
C SER A 353 10.91 22.79 9.81
N VAL A 354 9.78 22.08 9.75
CA VAL A 354 9.58 20.99 8.77
C VAL A 354 9.74 21.47 7.32
N TRP A 355 9.47 22.74 7.05
CA TRP A 355 9.62 23.34 5.74
C TRP A 355 11.09 23.49 5.34
N ARG A 356 11.98 23.72 6.31
CA ARG A 356 13.45 23.66 6.10
C ARG A 356 13.87 22.28 5.61
N LEU A 357 13.43 21.21 6.30
CA LEU A 357 13.72 19.85 5.89
C LEU A 357 13.22 19.56 4.46
N LYS A 358 11.96 19.92 4.19
CA LYS A 358 11.38 19.73 2.85
C LYS A 358 12.13 20.48 1.76
N ALA A 359 12.60 21.67 2.02
CA ALA A 359 13.37 22.48 1.08
C ALA A 359 14.77 21.88 0.83
N LEU A 360 15.47 21.44 1.88
CA LEU A 360 16.75 20.71 1.77
C LEU A 360 16.63 19.50 0.87
N VAL A 361 15.63 18.65 1.14
CA VAL A 361 15.40 17.41 0.37
C VAL A 361 14.97 17.72 -1.07
N THR A 362 14.16 18.75 -1.27
CA THR A 362 13.77 19.19 -2.62
C THR A 362 14.95 19.60 -3.47
N ALA A 363 15.85 20.41 -2.91
CA ALA A 363 17.06 20.86 -3.59
C ALA A 363 18.04 19.70 -3.78
N ALA A 364 18.24 18.87 -2.76
CA ALA A 364 19.10 17.68 -2.86
C ALA A 364 18.66 16.73 -3.97
N ASN A 365 17.36 16.41 -4.05
CA ASN A 365 16.80 15.57 -5.11
C ASN A 365 16.97 16.20 -6.51
N ARG A 366 16.81 17.52 -6.62
CA ARG A 366 17.01 18.24 -7.90
C ARG A 366 18.45 18.06 -8.39
N PHE A 367 19.43 18.26 -7.52
CA PHE A 367 20.84 18.13 -7.87
C PHE A 367 21.31 16.67 -8.00
N LEU A 368 20.71 15.75 -7.26
CA LEU A 368 20.99 14.30 -7.41
C LEU A 368 20.65 13.81 -8.81
N ILE A 369 19.51 14.24 -9.38
CA ILE A 369 19.08 13.82 -10.72
C ILE A 369 20.09 14.26 -11.80
N ASP A 370 20.73 15.39 -11.60
CA ASP A 370 21.75 15.94 -12.50
C ASP A 370 23.20 15.54 -12.11
N ASN A 371 23.36 14.64 -11.13
CA ASN A 371 24.65 14.17 -10.58
C ASN A 371 25.57 15.30 -10.09
N ARG A 372 25.01 16.38 -9.52
CA ARG A 372 25.77 17.51 -8.99
C ARG A 372 26.10 17.27 -7.52
N ALA A 373 27.13 16.46 -7.29
CA ALA A 373 27.46 15.96 -5.94
C ALA A 373 27.88 17.05 -4.97
N GLU A 374 28.60 18.05 -5.44
CA GLU A 374 29.02 19.20 -4.60
C GLU A 374 27.84 19.95 -4.00
N GLU A 375 26.66 19.89 -4.65
CA GLU A 375 25.43 20.50 -4.17
C GLU A 375 24.58 19.54 -3.35
N TYR A 376 24.31 18.30 -3.83
CA TYR A 376 23.36 17.43 -3.14
C TYR A 376 23.91 16.79 -1.86
N VAL A 377 25.21 16.49 -1.79
CA VAL A 377 25.78 15.83 -0.60
C VAL A 377 25.69 16.71 0.65
N PRO A 378 26.07 18.00 0.62
CA PRO A 378 25.89 18.90 1.77
C PRO A 378 24.42 19.06 2.19
N LEU A 379 23.49 19.09 1.22
CA LEU A 379 22.05 19.22 1.50
C LEU A 379 21.48 17.99 2.19
N TYR A 380 21.83 16.76 1.73
CA TYR A 380 21.42 15.54 2.43
C TYR A 380 22.10 15.42 3.81
N ARG A 381 23.35 15.82 3.93
CA ARG A 381 24.04 15.85 5.22
C ARG A 381 23.31 16.79 6.21
N ALA A 382 23.00 18.01 5.79
CA ALA A 382 22.21 18.94 6.60
C ALA A 382 20.83 18.36 6.96
N ALA A 383 20.13 17.71 6.03
CA ALA A 383 18.84 17.08 6.30
C ALA A 383 18.94 15.95 7.35
N ALA A 384 20.01 15.14 7.32
CA ALA A 384 20.23 14.06 8.28
C ALA A 384 20.67 14.55 9.66
N GLU A 385 21.48 15.61 9.72
CA GLU A 385 22.06 16.15 10.96
C GLU A 385 21.11 17.10 11.67
N GLU A 386 20.43 17.99 10.94
CA GLU A 386 19.48 18.96 11.51
C GLU A 386 18.15 18.26 11.92
N PHE A 387 17.78 17.14 11.25
CA PHE A 387 16.52 16.43 11.48
C PHE A 387 16.73 14.92 11.73
N PRO A 388 17.50 14.51 12.74
CA PRO A 388 17.89 13.12 12.94
C PRO A 388 16.74 12.17 13.30
N THR A 389 15.61 12.73 13.76
CA THR A 389 14.40 11.98 14.11
C THR A 389 13.33 11.97 13.00
N ALA A 390 13.60 12.63 11.87
CA ALA A 390 12.68 12.61 10.73
C ALA A 390 12.52 11.16 10.21
N PRO A 391 11.33 10.79 9.74
CA PRO A 391 11.07 9.42 9.23
C PRO A 391 12.09 8.94 8.21
N ASP A 392 12.59 9.86 7.37
CA ASP A 392 13.51 9.55 6.28
C ASP A 392 14.97 9.93 6.56
N ALA A 393 15.31 10.30 7.81
CA ALA A 393 16.68 10.65 8.19
C ALA A 393 17.68 9.56 7.80
N ALA A 394 17.29 8.29 7.94
CA ALA A 394 18.09 7.13 7.50
C ALA A 394 18.39 7.15 5.98
N VAL A 395 17.46 7.62 5.17
CA VAL A 395 17.64 7.72 3.71
C VAL A 395 18.61 8.84 3.37
N TYR A 396 18.49 9.99 4.04
CA TYR A 396 19.38 11.13 3.81
C TYR A 396 20.81 10.81 4.22
N HIS A 397 20.99 10.21 5.39
CA HIS A 397 22.29 9.76 5.87
C HIS A 397 22.89 8.68 4.94
N TRP A 398 22.05 7.75 4.44
CA TRP A 398 22.47 6.75 3.48
C TRP A 398 23.01 7.35 2.17
N LYS A 399 22.37 8.40 1.65
CA LYS A 399 22.83 9.07 0.42
C LYS A 399 24.25 9.63 0.57
N VAL A 400 24.55 10.21 1.73
CA VAL A 400 25.91 10.67 2.06
C VAL A 400 26.88 9.49 2.21
N SER A 401 26.50 8.50 3.04
CA SER A 401 27.36 7.34 3.33
C SER A 401 27.76 6.56 2.07
N PHE A 402 26.80 6.38 1.16
CA PHE A 402 27.04 5.67 -0.08
C PHE A 402 27.90 6.49 -1.07
N TYR A 403 27.71 7.82 -1.12
CA TYR A 403 28.57 8.71 -1.91
C TYR A 403 30.03 8.61 -1.46
N GLU A 404 30.27 8.70 -0.15
CA GLU A 404 31.63 8.59 0.42
C GLU A 404 32.27 7.20 0.13
N TYR A 405 31.46 6.13 0.19
CA TYR A 405 31.91 4.78 -0.18
C TYR A 405 32.28 4.69 -1.67
N LEU A 406 31.41 5.18 -2.55
CA LEU A 406 31.59 5.08 -4.00
C LEU A 406 32.88 5.78 -4.47
N HIS A 407 33.23 6.89 -3.82
CA HIS A 407 34.40 7.70 -4.13
C HIS A 407 35.65 7.30 -3.32
N ALA A 408 35.56 6.22 -2.54
CA ALA A 408 36.65 5.71 -1.69
C ALA A 408 37.24 6.76 -0.72
N ASN A 409 36.37 7.63 -0.19
CA ASN A 409 36.75 8.64 0.78
C ASN A 409 37.03 8.01 2.17
N SER A 410 37.88 8.65 2.97
CA SER A 410 38.32 8.15 4.29
C SER A 410 37.19 7.90 5.28
N ASP A 411 36.09 8.65 5.17
CA ASP A 411 34.97 8.62 6.11
C ASP A 411 33.96 7.52 5.80
N ALA A 412 34.09 6.83 4.67
CA ALA A 412 33.15 5.82 4.19
C ALA A 412 32.83 4.74 5.24
N ALA A 413 33.88 4.13 5.83
CA ALA A 413 33.69 3.08 6.82
C ALA A 413 33.02 3.59 8.11
N ALA A 414 33.34 4.81 8.54
CA ALA A 414 32.73 5.45 9.72
C ALA A 414 31.25 5.71 9.50
N LEU A 415 30.86 6.29 8.37
CA LEU A 415 29.49 6.60 8.01
C LEU A 415 28.63 5.34 7.80
N LEU A 416 29.20 4.28 7.20
CA LEU A 416 28.50 2.99 7.09
C LEU A 416 28.23 2.36 8.47
N ARG A 417 29.19 2.44 9.42
CA ARG A 417 28.98 1.99 10.81
C ARG A 417 27.96 2.88 11.53
N GLU A 418 27.97 4.18 11.31
CA GLU A 418 26.99 5.11 11.84
C GLU A 418 25.59 4.79 11.32
N GLN A 419 25.44 4.49 10.02
CA GLN A 419 24.17 4.10 9.42
C GLN A 419 23.53 2.91 10.14
N ILE A 420 24.28 1.87 10.43
CA ILE A 420 23.76 0.68 11.10
C ILE A 420 23.48 0.92 12.60
N SER A 421 24.22 1.81 13.24
CA SER A 421 24.06 2.12 14.67
C SER A 421 22.87 3.04 14.92
N ARG A 422 22.68 4.06 14.08
CA ARG A 422 21.59 5.05 14.23
C ARG A 422 20.25 4.54 13.70
N TYR A 423 20.28 3.71 12.68
CA TYR A 423 19.07 3.29 11.95
C TYR A 423 19.00 1.77 11.74
N PRO A 424 19.16 0.93 12.82
CA PRO A 424 19.30 -0.53 12.66
C PRO A 424 18.10 -1.21 11.99
N SER A 425 16.90 -0.67 12.18
CA SER A 425 15.66 -1.23 11.62
C SER A 425 15.39 -0.79 10.17
N HIS A 426 16.14 0.18 9.64
CA HIS A 426 15.91 0.69 8.29
C HIS A 426 16.50 -0.23 7.22
N SER A 427 15.86 -0.31 6.04
CA SER A 427 16.32 -1.17 4.94
C SER A 427 17.75 -0.87 4.47
N ASN A 428 18.18 0.39 4.50
CA ASN A 428 19.53 0.80 4.12
C ASN A 428 20.63 0.28 5.08
N SER A 429 20.27 -0.20 6.27
CA SER A 429 21.24 -0.87 7.16
C SER A 429 21.74 -2.19 6.57
N ALA A 430 20.89 -2.91 5.82
CA ALA A 430 21.36 -4.08 5.05
C ALA A 430 22.32 -3.69 3.93
N SER A 431 22.06 -2.58 3.22
CA SER A 431 22.99 -2.03 2.23
C SER A 431 24.33 -1.67 2.88
N ALA A 432 24.29 -0.97 4.01
CA ALA A 432 25.48 -0.56 4.75
C ALA A 432 26.33 -1.75 5.20
N VAL A 433 25.71 -2.80 5.73
CA VAL A 433 26.42 -4.04 6.11
C VAL A 433 27.06 -4.72 4.89
N TYR A 434 26.38 -4.73 3.72
CA TYR A 434 26.95 -5.27 2.50
C TYR A 434 28.22 -4.50 2.09
N PHE A 435 28.15 -3.18 2.04
CA PHE A 435 29.30 -2.35 1.63
C PHE A 435 30.41 -2.31 2.68
N LEU A 436 30.12 -2.50 4.00
CA LEU A 436 31.16 -2.80 5.01
C LEU A 436 31.89 -4.12 4.68
N GLY A 437 31.16 -5.15 4.25
CA GLY A 437 31.75 -6.39 3.78
C GLY A 437 32.65 -6.18 2.56
N ARG A 438 32.24 -5.34 1.61
CA ARG A 438 33.05 -5.01 0.42
C ARG A 438 34.31 -4.21 0.78
N LEU A 439 34.23 -3.26 1.73
CA LEU A 439 35.41 -2.56 2.25
C LEU A 439 36.40 -3.52 2.92
N ALA A 440 35.89 -4.42 3.77
CA ALA A 440 36.72 -5.42 4.44
C ALA A 440 37.44 -6.34 3.42
N GLU A 441 36.78 -6.78 2.34
CA GLU A 441 37.43 -7.53 1.26
C GLU A 441 38.52 -6.69 0.58
N ALA A 442 38.27 -5.41 0.30
CA ALA A 442 39.26 -4.52 -0.32
C ALA A 442 40.51 -4.36 0.57
N GLU A 443 40.33 -4.34 1.88
CA GLU A 443 41.38 -4.30 2.89
C GLU A 443 41.97 -5.69 3.19
N ARG A 444 41.49 -6.74 2.55
CA ARG A 444 41.84 -8.15 2.79
C ARG A 444 41.51 -8.66 4.18
N ASP A 445 40.61 -8.00 4.90
CA ASP A 445 40.03 -8.52 6.14
C ASP A 445 38.82 -9.43 5.83
N PHE A 446 39.13 -10.61 5.26
CA PHE A 446 38.13 -11.62 4.94
C PHE A 446 37.42 -12.16 6.19
N SER A 447 38.02 -12.00 7.37
CA SER A 447 37.42 -12.38 8.67
C SER A 447 36.21 -11.48 9.02
N ALA A 448 36.34 -10.17 8.83
CA ALA A 448 35.24 -9.23 9.03
C ALA A 448 34.20 -9.34 7.89
N ALA A 449 34.65 -9.43 6.63
CA ALA A 449 33.78 -9.61 5.47
C ALA A 449 32.83 -10.80 5.63
N ARG A 450 33.38 -11.95 6.08
CA ARG A 450 32.58 -13.15 6.38
C ARG A 450 31.47 -12.89 7.37
N VAL A 451 31.73 -12.21 8.48
CA VAL A 451 30.70 -11.92 9.51
C VAL A 451 29.59 -11.05 8.95
N TYR A 452 29.91 -10.02 8.17
CA TYR A 452 28.91 -9.15 7.56
C TYR A 452 28.01 -9.92 6.58
N TYR A 453 28.60 -10.76 5.74
CA TYR A 453 27.84 -11.56 4.78
C TYR A 453 27.05 -12.70 5.44
N GLU A 454 27.57 -13.35 6.49
CA GLU A 454 26.83 -14.35 7.27
C GLU A 454 25.56 -13.74 7.88
N TRP A 455 25.67 -12.53 8.45
CA TRP A 455 24.51 -11.83 8.99
C TRP A 455 23.46 -11.53 7.90
N LEU A 456 23.87 -11.00 6.75
CA LEU A 456 22.98 -10.71 5.64
C LEU A 456 22.30 -11.98 5.09
N ALA A 457 23.06 -13.04 4.90
CA ALA A 457 22.55 -14.31 4.38
C ALA A 457 21.53 -14.95 5.33
N ALA A 458 21.66 -14.73 6.63
CA ALA A 458 20.72 -15.24 7.63
C ALA A 458 19.53 -14.28 7.84
N ALA A 459 19.79 -13.02 8.19
CA ALA A 459 18.75 -12.07 8.60
C ALA A 459 17.98 -11.44 7.44
N ARG A 460 18.52 -11.52 6.22
CA ARG A 460 17.96 -10.92 4.99
C ARG A 460 17.99 -11.88 3.81
N ALA A 461 17.76 -13.18 4.08
CA ALA A 461 17.95 -14.29 3.13
C ALA A 461 17.28 -14.11 1.77
N ASN A 462 16.07 -13.54 1.72
CA ASN A 462 15.30 -13.35 0.48
C ASN A 462 15.30 -11.90 0.00
N TYR A 463 16.19 -11.05 0.53
CA TYR A 463 16.42 -9.70 0.05
C TYR A 463 17.60 -9.64 -0.93
N TYR A 464 17.71 -8.54 -1.66
CA TYR A 464 18.75 -8.33 -2.66
C TYR A 464 20.17 -8.48 -2.08
N TYR A 465 20.47 -7.81 -0.97
CA TYR A 465 21.79 -7.90 -0.34
C TYR A 465 22.06 -9.26 0.34
N GLY A 466 21.01 -9.97 0.78
CA GLY A 466 21.17 -11.36 1.24
C GLY A 466 21.54 -12.31 0.11
N MET A 467 20.97 -12.11 -1.09
CA MET A 467 21.34 -12.85 -2.29
C MET A 467 22.82 -12.59 -2.65
N LEU A 468 23.26 -11.32 -2.70
CA LEU A 468 24.65 -10.95 -2.99
C LEU A 468 25.61 -11.50 -1.94
N ALA A 469 25.25 -11.42 -0.66
CA ALA A 469 26.07 -11.94 0.44
C ALA A 469 26.33 -13.45 0.31
N ARG A 470 25.32 -14.25 -0.08
CA ARG A 470 25.52 -15.68 -0.35
C ARG A 470 26.53 -15.93 -1.47
N ALA A 471 26.52 -15.12 -2.51
CA ALA A 471 27.52 -15.22 -3.58
C ALA A 471 28.94 -14.85 -3.10
N CYS A 472 29.05 -13.84 -2.22
CA CYS A 472 30.33 -13.46 -1.61
C CYS A 472 30.86 -14.55 -0.66
N LEU A 473 29.98 -15.17 0.16
CA LEU A 473 30.35 -16.28 1.05
C LEU A 473 30.86 -17.53 0.32
N ALA A 474 30.51 -17.70 -0.95
CA ALA A 474 30.98 -18.82 -1.76
C ALA A 474 32.40 -18.66 -2.30
N ARG A 475 33.02 -17.45 -2.18
CA ARG A 475 34.41 -17.21 -2.57
C ARG A 475 35.36 -17.87 -1.58
N GLU A 476 36.43 -18.50 -2.06
CA GLU A 476 37.35 -19.29 -1.23
C GLU A 476 37.93 -18.48 -0.07
N GLU A 477 38.39 -17.25 -0.32
CA GLU A 477 39.05 -16.42 0.68
C GLU A 477 38.09 -16.04 1.82
N VAL A 478 36.81 -15.80 1.52
CA VAL A 478 35.77 -15.46 2.50
C VAL A 478 35.30 -16.72 3.25
N LYS A 479 35.06 -17.80 2.47
CA LYS A 479 34.55 -19.07 3.00
C LYS A 479 35.49 -19.68 4.06
N ASP A 480 36.82 -19.62 3.82
CA ASP A 480 37.78 -20.25 4.68
C ASP A 480 38.31 -19.33 5.80
N ALA A 481 37.92 -18.03 5.80
CA ALA A 481 38.33 -17.09 6.83
C ALA A 481 37.68 -17.42 8.20
N LYS A 482 38.40 -17.19 9.28
CA LYS A 482 37.83 -17.29 10.64
C LYS A 482 37.01 -16.05 10.92
N PRO A 483 35.76 -16.19 11.44
CA PRO A 483 34.90 -15.03 11.70
C PRO A 483 35.50 -14.05 12.70
N SER A 484 35.49 -12.75 12.37
CA SER A 484 36.01 -11.67 13.21
C SER A 484 35.13 -11.42 14.44
N GLN A 485 35.74 -11.41 15.65
CA GLN A 485 35.02 -11.10 16.88
C GLN A 485 34.61 -9.63 16.97
N SER A 486 35.45 -8.72 16.48
CA SER A 486 35.16 -7.27 16.47
C SER A 486 33.98 -6.93 15.55
N ALA A 487 33.89 -7.56 14.37
CA ALA A 487 32.75 -7.40 13.47
C ALA A 487 31.44 -7.95 14.08
N ARG A 488 31.49 -9.09 14.79
CA ARG A 488 30.33 -9.61 15.54
C ARG A 488 29.87 -8.65 16.64
N GLN A 489 30.81 -8.08 17.39
CA GLN A 489 30.52 -7.11 18.43
C GLN A 489 29.90 -5.84 17.85
N LEU A 490 30.38 -5.36 16.70
CA LEU A 490 29.81 -4.21 16.01
C LEU A 490 28.35 -4.45 15.64
N LEU A 491 28.01 -5.57 14.99
CA LEU A 491 26.63 -5.89 14.60
C LEU A 491 25.72 -6.04 15.84
N ALA A 492 26.22 -6.69 16.89
CA ALA A 492 25.46 -6.87 18.14
C ALA A 492 25.20 -5.53 18.84
N SER A 493 26.21 -4.65 18.94
CA SER A 493 26.07 -3.32 19.55
C SER A 493 25.15 -2.39 18.76
N ALA A 494 25.05 -2.59 17.46
CA ALA A 494 24.11 -1.88 16.60
C ALA A 494 22.67 -2.43 16.70
N GLY A 495 22.40 -3.47 17.51
CA GLY A 495 21.07 -4.05 17.66
C GLY A 495 20.58 -4.81 16.42
N LEU A 496 21.48 -5.20 15.53
CA LEU A 496 21.16 -6.00 14.35
C LEU A 496 20.97 -7.47 14.75
N THR A 497 19.77 -7.82 15.15
CA THR A 497 19.38 -9.19 15.49
C THR A 497 18.70 -9.87 14.30
N ALA A 498 18.83 -11.19 14.22
CA ALA A 498 18.06 -11.97 13.25
C ALA A 498 16.56 -11.94 13.62
N PRO A 499 15.65 -11.84 12.62
CA PRO A 499 14.23 -11.93 12.89
C PRO A 499 13.90 -13.29 13.52
N GLN A 500 12.92 -13.31 14.43
CA GLN A 500 12.43 -14.57 14.98
C GLN A 500 11.38 -15.19 14.04
N PRO A 501 11.43 -16.51 13.80
CA PRO A 501 10.44 -17.16 12.96
C PRO A 501 9.04 -17.03 13.58
N PRO A 502 7.99 -16.83 12.75
CA PRO A 502 6.63 -16.78 13.25
C PRO A 502 6.24 -18.16 13.81
N PRO A 503 5.33 -18.20 14.82
CA PRO A 503 4.82 -19.46 15.33
C PRO A 503 4.09 -20.25 14.26
N VAL A 504 4.42 -21.53 14.11
CA VAL A 504 3.89 -22.44 13.09
C VAL A 504 2.56 -23.06 13.54
N GLU A 505 2.39 -23.28 14.85
CA GLU A 505 1.19 -23.90 15.40
C GLU A 505 0.08 -22.89 15.66
N PRO A 506 -1.15 -23.13 15.22
CA PRO A 506 -2.26 -22.23 15.45
C PRO A 506 -2.69 -22.22 16.92
N THR A 507 -2.88 -21.04 17.49
CA THR A 507 -3.57 -20.90 18.78
C THR A 507 -5.01 -21.37 18.68
N ALA A 508 -5.69 -21.59 19.81
CA ALA A 508 -7.11 -21.94 19.83
C ALA A 508 -7.97 -20.90 19.12
N ALA A 509 -7.63 -19.61 19.25
CA ALA A 509 -8.30 -18.51 18.55
C ALA A 509 -8.11 -18.63 17.03
N THR A 510 -6.87 -18.75 16.55
CA THR A 510 -6.54 -18.92 15.11
C THR A 510 -7.21 -20.15 14.53
N ALA A 511 -7.16 -21.29 15.20
CA ALA A 511 -7.83 -22.53 14.75
C ALA A 511 -9.35 -22.34 14.65
N LEU A 512 -9.97 -21.62 15.58
CA LEU A 512 -11.39 -21.30 15.50
C LEU A 512 -11.70 -20.37 14.32
N ARG A 513 -10.88 -19.35 14.03
CA ARG A 513 -11.03 -18.48 12.86
C ARG A 513 -11.01 -19.27 11.56
N ILE A 514 -10.05 -20.15 11.41
CA ILE A 514 -9.94 -21.04 10.21
C ILE A 514 -11.21 -21.87 10.07
N ARG A 515 -11.68 -22.49 11.15
CA ARG A 515 -12.92 -23.29 11.11
C ARG A 515 -14.16 -22.45 10.76
N ARG A 516 -14.28 -21.23 11.31
CA ARG A 516 -15.37 -20.28 11.02
C ARG A 516 -15.36 -19.84 9.56
N SER A 517 -14.17 -19.49 9.05
CA SER A 517 -13.98 -19.12 7.64
C SER A 517 -14.41 -20.26 6.71
N ARG A 518 -13.98 -21.50 6.98
CA ARG A 518 -14.38 -22.67 6.20
C ARG A 518 -15.88 -22.90 6.20
N LEU A 519 -16.57 -22.74 7.35
CA LEU A 519 -18.03 -22.82 7.43
C LEU A 519 -18.72 -21.75 6.57
N LEU A 520 -18.30 -20.50 6.67
CA LEU A 520 -18.85 -19.40 5.88
C LEU A 520 -18.62 -19.63 4.37
N ARG A 521 -17.42 -20.09 3.99
CA ARG A 521 -17.09 -20.40 2.60
C ARG A 521 -17.91 -21.58 2.05
N SER A 522 -18.13 -22.62 2.85
CA SER A 522 -19.00 -23.75 2.50
C SER A 522 -20.46 -23.31 2.28
N ALA A 523 -20.91 -22.27 2.98
CA ALA A 523 -22.20 -21.64 2.75
C ALA A 523 -22.25 -20.70 1.52
N GLY A 524 -21.13 -20.52 0.79
CA GLY A 524 -21.04 -19.59 -0.35
C GLY A 524 -20.87 -18.11 0.04
N LEU A 525 -20.51 -17.84 1.29
CA LEU A 525 -20.31 -16.50 1.86
C LEU A 525 -18.80 -16.19 1.94
N ALA A 526 -18.12 -16.22 0.80
CA ALA A 526 -16.66 -16.06 0.70
C ALA A 526 -16.18 -14.72 1.23
N ASP A 527 -16.94 -13.65 1.04
CA ASP A 527 -16.66 -12.31 1.55
C ASP A 527 -16.62 -12.25 3.09
N LEU A 528 -17.55 -12.93 3.75
CA LEU A 528 -17.56 -13.04 5.22
C LEU A 528 -16.45 -13.95 5.72
N ALA A 529 -16.14 -15.03 5.00
CA ALA A 529 -15.01 -15.91 5.29
C ALA A 529 -13.67 -15.17 5.22
N ASP A 530 -13.48 -14.36 4.19
CA ASP A 530 -12.28 -13.52 4.02
C ASP A 530 -12.19 -12.45 5.11
N ALA A 531 -13.33 -11.82 5.46
CA ALA A 531 -13.39 -10.84 6.55
C ALA A 531 -13.00 -11.44 7.91
N GLU A 532 -13.42 -12.69 8.19
CA GLU A 532 -13.07 -13.43 9.41
C GLU A 532 -11.55 -13.60 9.53
N LEU A 533 -10.88 -14.07 8.45
CA LEU A 533 -9.44 -14.29 8.45
C LEU A 533 -8.65 -12.97 8.53
N ARG A 534 -9.08 -11.95 7.80
CA ARG A 534 -8.42 -10.62 7.84
C ARG A 534 -8.58 -9.93 9.20
N PHE A 535 -9.72 -10.10 9.85
CA PHE A 535 -9.93 -9.59 11.20
C PHE A 535 -9.03 -10.32 12.20
N GLY A 536 -9.03 -11.65 12.18
CA GLY A 536 -8.17 -12.47 13.03
C GLY A 536 -6.69 -12.16 12.87
N ALA A 537 -6.23 -11.89 11.64
CA ALA A 537 -4.84 -11.53 11.39
C ALA A 537 -4.40 -10.25 12.12
N ARG A 538 -5.31 -9.32 12.36
CA ARG A 538 -5.05 -8.10 13.13
C ARG A 538 -5.24 -8.29 14.64
N ALA A 539 -6.17 -9.16 15.04
CA ALA A 539 -6.60 -9.30 16.42
C ALA A 539 -5.88 -10.41 17.20
N ASP A 540 -5.52 -11.52 16.53
CA ASP A 540 -5.09 -12.75 17.20
C ASP A 540 -3.57 -12.99 17.16
N GLY A 541 -2.79 -12.11 16.53
CA GLY A 541 -1.32 -12.15 16.57
C GLY A 541 -0.64 -13.22 15.69
N GLN A 542 -1.39 -13.91 14.81
CA GLN A 542 -0.85 -14.91 13.88
C GLN A 542 -1.21 -14.61 12.41
N PRO A 543 -0.82 -13.44 11.87
CA PRO A 543 -1.21 -13.02 10.53
C PRO A 543 -0.72 -13.96 9.43
N ALA A 544 0.46 -14.58 9.58
CA ALA A 544 1.03 -15.46 8.56
C ALA A 544 0.17 -16.72 8.32
N LEU A 545 -0.32 -17.37 9.39
CA LEU A 545 -1.17 -18.55 9.28
C LEU A 545 -2.53 -18.22 8.64
N LEU A 546 -3.16 -17.11 9.05
CA LEU A 546 -4.45 -16.70 8.51
C LEU A 546 -4.33 -16.17 7.07
N ALA A 547 -3.22 -15.51 6.72
CA ALA A 547 -2.92 -15.11 5.35
C ALA A 547 -2.71 -16.33 4.45
N PHE A 548 -2.03 -17.34 4.96
CA PHE A 548 -1.81 -18.60 4.23
C PHE A 548 -3.13 -19.30 3.92
N GLU A 549 -3.99 -19.49 4.91
CA GLU A 549 -5.35 -20.07 4.72
C GLU A 549 -6.15 -19.26 3.68
N LEU A 550 -6.11 -17.93 3.77
CA LEU A 550 -6.80 -17.05 2.82
C LEU A 550 -6.23 -17.17 1.40
N ALA A 551 -4.92 -17.26 1.27
CA ALA A 551 -4.22 -17.33 -0.01
C ALA A 551 -4.44 -18.68 -0.72
N GLU A 552 -4.59 -19.80 0.01
CA GLU A 552 -4.91 -21.11 -0.56
C GLU A 552 -6.26 -21.12 -1.28
N GLU A 553 -7.19 -20.29 -0.82
CA GLU A 553 -8.53 -20.15 -1.38
C GLU A 553 -8.65 -19.08 -2.47
N ALA A 554 -7.54 -18.40 -2.79
CA ALA A 554 -7.56 -17.33 -3.77
C ALA A 554 -7.88 -17.87 -5.18
N PRO A 555 -8.82 -17.23 -5.92
CA PRO A 555 -9.26 -17.73 -7.22
C PRO A 555 -8.20 -17.61 -8.32
N ALA A 556 -7.15 -16.81 -8.10
CA ALA A 556 -6.06 -16.64 -9.05
C ALA A 556 -4.71 -16.45 -8.34
N PRO A 557 -3.59 -16.90 -8.94
CA PRO A 557 -2.26 -16.83 -8.32
C PRO A 557 -1.86 -15.41 -7.88
N PHE A 558 -2.15 -14.38 -8.68
CA PHE A 558 -1.83 -12.99 -8.33
C PHE A 558 -2.58 -12.49 -7.09
N GLN A 559 -3.78 -13.04 -6.83
CA GLN A 559 -4.55 -12.68 -5.63
C GLN A 559 -3.93 -13.31 -4.37
N ALA A 560 -3.47 -14.56 -4.44
CA ALA A 560 -2.73 -15.21 -3.37
C ALA A 560 -1.45 -14.40 -3.03
N VAL A 561 -0.72 -14.00 -4.05
CA VAL A 561 0.46 -13.12 -3.89
C VAL A 561 0.11 -11.83 -3.14
N ARG A 562 -0.95 -11.13 -3.52
CA ARG A 562 -1.38 -9.88 -2.88
C ARG A 562 -1.80 -10.09 -1.44
N ILE A 563 -2.54 -11.14 -1.16
CA ILE A 563 -2.95 -11.51 0.19
C ILE A 563 -1.72 -11.67 1.08
N LEU A 564 -0.79 -12.52 0.68
CA LEU A 564 0.43 -12.80 1.46
C LEU A 564 1.29 -11.55 1.63
N LYS A 565 1.53 -10.77 0.59
CA LYS A 565 2.29 -9.51 0.67
C LYS A 565 1.66 -8.49 1.63
N THR A 566 0.33 -8.40 1.61
CA THR A 566 -0.38 -7.40 2.41
C THR A 566 -0.49 -7.81 3.88
N MET A 567 -0.75 -9.10 4.15
CA MET A 567 -0.98 -9.58 5.50
C MET A 567 0.30 -10.03 6.22
N VAL A 568 1.38 -10.30 5.45
CA VAL A 568 2.70 -10.71 5.96
C VAL A 568 3.77 -9.80 5.35
N PRO A 569 3.85 -8.52 5.77
CA PRO A 569 4.77 -7.54 5.16
C PRO A 569 6.24 -8.02 5.19
N ASP A 570 6.63 -8.69 6.26
CA ASP A 570 8.00 -9.17 6.47
C ASP A 570 8.27 -10.57 5.89
N HIS A 571 7.43 -11.04 4.96
CA HIS A 571 7.54 -12.38 4.36
C HIS A 571 8.92 -12.70 3.75
N LEU A 572 9.67 -11.70 3.30
CA LEU A 572 11.02 -11.87 2.75
C LEU A 572 12.08 -12.12 3.85
N SER A 573 11.76 -11.84 5.12
CA SER A 573 12.65 -12.13 6.24
C SER A 573 12.64 -13.60 6.66
N LEU A 574 11.60 -14.36 6.24
CA LEU A 574 11.47 -15.78 6.57
C LEU A 574 12.48 -16.62 5.79
N ALA A 575 13.15 -17.56 6.44
CA ALA A 575 13.91 -18.59 5.73
C ALA A 575 12.95 -19.60 5.07
N PHE A 576 13.41 -20.33 4.06
CA PHE A 576 12.54 -21.31 3.37
C PHE A 576 12.05 -22.41 4.30
N GLU A 577 12.83 -22.76 5.30
CA GLU A 577 12.54 -23.80 6.28
C GLU A 577 11.54 -23.33 7.35
N GLU A 578 11.34 -22.04 7.51
CA GLU A 578 10.43 -21.42 8.49
C GLU A 578 8.97 -21.36 8.05
N ALA A 579 8.69 -21.64 6.79
CA ALA A 579 7.33 -21.71 6.27
C ALA A 579 7.16 -22.94 5.35
N PRO A 580 5.93 -23.51 5.27
CA PRO A 580 5.65 -24.63 4.38
C PRO A 580 6.01 -24.29 2.94
N ARG A 581 6.50 -25.28 2.16
CA ARG A 581 6.81 -25.09 0.74
C ARG A 581 5.62 -24.47 -0.03
N LYS A 582 4.41 -24.85 0.31
CA LYS A 582 3.18 -24.33 -0.28
C LYS A 582 3.01 -22.81 -0.08
N PHE A 583 3.44 -22.28 1.07
CA PHE A 583 3.44 -20.83 1.32
C PHE A 583 4.30 -20.11 0.28
N TRP A 584 5.51 -20.64 0.01
CA TRP A 584 6.42 -20.07 -0.97
C TRP A 584 5.89 -20.20 -2.39
N GLU A 585 5.24 -21.31 -2.74
CA GLU A 585 4.60 -21.53 -4.05
C GLU A 585 3.42 -20.58 -4.28
N LEU A 586 2.66 -20.22 -3.25
CA LEU A 586 1.61 -19.21 -3.33
C LEU A 586 2.17 -17.79 -3.44
N LEU A 587 3.27 -17.49 -2.76
CA LEU A 587 3.93 -16.19 -2.78
C LEU A 587 4.74 -15.97 -4.07
N PHE A 588 5.33 -17.02 -4.61
CA PHE A 588 6.11 -17.04 -5.86
C PHE A 588 5.52 -18.08 -6.84
N PRO A 589 4.30 -17.85 -7.34
CA PRO A 589 3.65 -18.80 -8.24
C PRO A 589 4.31 -18.80 -9.62
N LEU A 590 4.21 -19.95 -10.32
CA LEU A 590 4.72 -20.12 -11.68
C LEU A 590 3.66 -20.74 -12.61
N PRO A 591 2.48 -20.05 -12.80
CA PRO A 591 1.33 -20.66 -13.46
C PRO A 591 1.52 -20.95 -14.95
N TYR A 592 2.38 -20.19 -15.62
CA TYR A 592 2.61 -20.35 -17.08
C TYR A 592 3.98 -20.98 -17.39
N ARG A 593 4.45 -21.88 -16.52
CA ARG A 593 5.82 -22.41 -16.55
C ARG A 593 6.25 -22.85 -17.95
N GLY A 594 5.50 -23.70 -18.64
CA GLY A 594 5.88 -24.22 -19.97
C GLY A 594 5.95 -23.12 -21.04
N LEU A 595 5.03 -22.14 -21.03
CA LEU A 595 5.06 -21.02 -21.97
C LEU A 595 6.24 -20.08 -21.68
N LEU A 596 6.54 -19.84 -20.39
CA LEU A 596 7.65 -19.02 -19.95
C LEU A 596 8.99 -19.65 -20.32
N GLU A 597 9.20 -20.94 -20.01
CA GLU A 597 10.41 -21.67 -20.33
C GLU A 597 10.65 -21.73 -21.84
N ALA A 598 9.60 -21.96 -22.64
CA ALA A 598 9.71 -21.95 -24.10
C ALA A 598 10.08 -20.56 -24.66
N ALA A 599 9.46 -19.48 -24.14
CA ALA A 599 9.77 -18.12 -24.57
C ALA A 599 11.18 -17.69 -24.13
N ALA A 600 11.59 -18.03 -22.91
CA ALA A 600 12.93 -17.75 -22.38
C ALA A 600 14.02 -18.47 -23.19
N SER A 601 13.84 -19.78 -23.46
CA SER A 601 14.76 -20.59 -24.27
C SER A 601 14.91 -20.04 -25.68
N ARG A 602 13.81 -19.65 -26.33
CA ARG A 602 13.83 -19.05 -27.67
C ARG A 602 14.76 -17.83 -27.74
N HIS A 603 14.80 -17.02 -26.69
CA HIS A 603 15.58 -15.79 -26.61
C HIS A 603 16.87 -15.93 -25.78
N ARG A 604 17.26 -17.14 -25.40
CA ARG A 604 18.46 -17.44 -24.59
C ARG A 604 18.48 -16.62 -23.30
N LEU A 605 17.37 -16.61 -22.58
CA LEU A 605 17.21 -15.95 -21.28
C LEU A 605 17.09 -16.99 -20.17
N ASP A 606 17.52 -16.65 -18.97
CA ASP A 606 17.22 -17.40 -17.77
C ASP A 606 15.72 -17.33 -17.49
N PRO A 607 15.00 -18.47 -17.44
CA PRO A 607 13.56 -18.48 -17.18
C PRO A 607 13.20 -17.90 -15.80
N PHE A 608 14.08 -18.04 -14.81
CA PHE A 608 13.85 -17.49 -13.47
C PHE A 608 14.01 -15.97 -13.43
N LEU A 609 14.88 -15.39 -14.25
CA LEU A 609 14.95 -13.95 -14.44
C LEU A 609 13.64 -13.41 -15.05
N VAL A 610 13.11 -14.10 -16.07
CA VAL A 610 11.83 -13.74 -16.69
C VAL A 610 10.69 -13.87 -15.68
N ALA A 611 10.67 -14.94 -14.87
CA ALA A 611 9.69 -15.11 -13.79
C ALA A 611 9.79 -14.00 -12.74
N GLY A 612 10.99 -13.62 -12.33
CA GLY A 612 11.25 -12.53 -11.40
C GLY A 612 10.72 -11.18 -11.91
N LEU A 613 10.90 -10.90 -13.19
CA LEU A 613 10.37 -9.71 -13.85
C LEU A 613 8.84 -9.73 -13.88
N ILE A 614 8.20 -10.81 -14.32
CA ILE A 614 6.73 -10.94 -14.37
C ILE A 614 6.13 -10.80 -12.96
N ARG A 615 6.80 -11.36 -11.95
CA ARG A 615 6.41 -11.22 -10.55
C ARG A 615 6.39 -9.76 -10.10
N GLN A 616 7.30 -8.94 -10.59
CA GLN A 616 7.40 -7.52 -10.28
C GLN A 616 6.40 -6.69 -11.12
N GLU A 617 6.22 -7.00 -12.39
CA GLU A 617 5.38 -6.25 -13.32
C GLU A 617 3.88 -6.45 -13.12
N SER A 618 3.45 -7.68 -12.93
CA SER A 618 2.02 -8.03 -12.94
C SER A 618 1.59 -9.02 -11.86
N GLU A 619 2.52 -9.52 -11.05
CA GLU A 619 2.26 -10.63 -10.12
C GLU A 619 1.65 -11.86 -10.81
N PHE A 620 1.98 -12.08 -12.08
CA PHE A 620 1.37 -13.09 -12.98
C PHE A 620 -0.11 -12.85 -13.32
N ASN A 621 -0.61 -11.62 -13.22
CA ASN A 621 -1.93 -11.25 -13.72
C ASN A 621 -1.87 -10.99 -15.24
N PRO A 622 -2.45 -11.86 -16.09
CA PRO A 622 -2.41 -11.67 -17.54
C PRO A 622 -3.27 -10.49 -18.01
N ALA A 623 -4.24 -10.06 -17.19
CA ALA A 623 -5.12 -8.93 -17.49
C ALA A 623 -4.62 -7.61 -16.89
N ALA A 624 -3.38 -7.56 -16.37
CA ALA A 624 -2.83 -6.35 -15.77
C ALA A 624 -2.75 -5.20 -16.78
N LEU A 625 -3.19 -4.03 -16.33
CA LEU A 625 -3.16 -2.77 -17.08
C LEU A 625 -2.66 -1.66 -16.15
N SER A 626 -1.54 -1.03 -16.50
CA SER A 626 -1.00 0.08 -15.71
C SER A 626 -1.66 1.42 -16.08
N PRO A 627 -1.54 2.45 -15.21
CA PRO A 627 -1.95 3.83 -15.54
C PRO A 627 -1.29 4.37 -16.83
N ALA A 628 -0.04 3.95 -17.09
CA ALA A 628 0.68 4.28 -18.33
C ALA A 628 0.25 3.44 -19.56
N ARG A 629 -0.81 2.63 -19.40
CA ARG A 629 -1.31 1.72 -20.46
C ARG A 629 -0.28 0.68 -20.91
N ALA A 630 0.47 0.11 -19.97
CA ALA A 630 1.24 -1.11 -20.19
C ALA A 630 0.38 -2.34 -19.91
N TYR A 631 0.52 -3.42 -20.71
CA TYR A 631 -0.43 -4.54 -20.77
C TYR A 631 0.21 -5.88 -20.42
N GLY A 632 -0.50 -6.69 -19.65
CA GLY A 632 -0.28 -8.12 -19.47
C GLY A 632 0.91 -8.46 -18.60
N LEU A 633 1.39 -9.71 -18.69
CA LEU A 633 2.37 -10.31 -17.79
C LEU A 633 3.66 -9.50 -17.65
N THR A 634 4.23 -9.04 -18.76
CA THR A 634 5.49 -8.29 -18.80
C THR A 634 5.29 -6.77 -18.98
N GLN A 635 4.07 -6.28 -18.80
CA GLN A 635 3.71 -4.86 -18.87
C GLN A 635 4.27 -4.14 -20.10
N VAL A 636 3.90 -4.61 -21.29
CA VAL A 636 4.38 -4.05 -22.55
C VAL A 636 3.51 -2.88 -23.02
N LEU A 637 4.16 -1.76 -23.32
CA LEU A 637 3.50 -0.62 -23.96
C LEU A 637 3.11 -0.97 -25.42
N PRO A 638 1.89 -0.60 -25.91
CA PRO A 638 1.40 -0.99 -27.24
C PRO A 638 2.32 -0.60 -28.40
N ALA A 639 2.97 0.56 -28.34
CA ALA A 639 3.91 1.00 -29.39
C ALA A 639 5.12 0.07 -29.48
N THR A 640 5.73 -0.27 -28.32
CA THR A 640 6.83 -1.22 -28.22
C THR A 640 6.38 -2.61 -28.65
N GLY A 641 5.23 -3.06 -28.15
CA GLY A 641 4.63 -4.36 -28.49
C GLY A 641 4.43 -4.54 -30.00
N ARG A 642 3.93 -3.52 -30.69
CA ARG A 642 3.74 -3.57 -32.15
C ARG A 642 5.06 -3.78 -32.91
N ARG A 643 6.13 -3.12 -32.48
CA ARG A 643 7.46 -3.26 -33.08
C ARG A 643 8.00 -4.68 -32.93
N PHE A 644 7.91 -5.24 -31.72
CA PHE A 644 8.42 -6.58 -31.43
C PHE A 644 7.48 -7.70 -31.89
N ALA A 645 6.17 -7.49 -31.96
CA ALA A 645 5.23 -8.45 -32.54
C ALA A 645 5.58 -8.82 -33.99
N ARG A 646 6.04 -7.83 -34.81
CA ARG A 646 6.52 -8.09 -36.17
C ARG A 646 7.75 -9.00 -36.19
N LYS A 647 8.71 -8.79 -35.25
CA LYS A 647 9.91 -9.64 -35.10
C LYS A 647 9.51 -11.08 -34.73
N GLU A 648 8.45 -11.23 -33.94
CA GLU A 648 7.94 -12.50 -33.47
C GLU A 648 6.94 -13.17 -34.43
N GLY A 649 6.71 -12.62 -35.65
CA GLY A 649 5.80 -13.18 -36.64
C GLY A 649 4.32 -13.08 -36.25
N ILE A 650 3.96 -12.14 -35.38
CA ILE A 650 2.58 -11.86 -34.99
C ILE A 650 1.99 -10.82 -35.96
N SER A 651 1.27 -11.28 -36.99
CA SER A 651 0.81 -10.45 -38.11
C SER A 651 -0.35 -9.50 -37.75
N ARG A 652 -1.25 -9.92 -36.85
CA ARG A 652 -2.41 -9.12 -36.42
C ARG A 652 -2.19 -8.64 -34.98
N PHE A 653 -1.56 -7.48 -34.81
CA PHE A 653 -1.31 -6.90 -33.51
C PHE A 653 -2.39 -5.90 -33.11
N SER A 654 -2.94 -6.08 -31.91
CA SER A 654 -3.73 -5.10 -31.17
C SER A 654 -3.29 -5.12 -29.71
N SER A 655 -3.67 -4.14 -28.91
CA SER A 655 -3.35 -4.14 -27.45
C SER A 655 -3.94 -5.36 -26.75
N ALA A 656 -5.06 -5.90 -27.21
CA ALA A 656 -5.66 -7.12 -26.64
C ALA A 656 -4.78 -8.37 -26.79
N VAL A 657 -3.90 -8.42 -27.80
CA VAL A 657 -2.93 -9.52 -27.96
C VAL A 657 -1.95 -9.56 -26.78
N LEU A 658 -1.64 -8.41 -26.19
CA LEU A 658 -0.76 -8.32 -25.01
C LEU A 658 -1.38 -8.87 -23.72
N LEU A 659 -2.69 -9.11 -23.69
CA LEU A 659 -3.38 -9.78 -22.59
C LEU A 659 -3.35 -11.32 -22.71
N GLN A 660 -2.87 -11.84 -23.84
CA GLN A 660 -2.72 -13.27 -24.07
C GLN A 660 -1.34 -13.75 -23.56
N PRO A 661 -1.25 -14.65 -22.57
CA PRO A 661 0.02 -15.06 -21.97
C PRO A 661 1.10 -15.49 -22.97
N ALA A 662 0.76 -16.33 -23.93
CA ALA A 662 1.71 -16.82 -24.92
C ALA A 662 2.29 -15.71 -25.80
N ALA A 663 1.45 -14.78 -26.27
CA ALA A 663 1.88 -13.65 -27.10
C ALA A 663 2.68 -12.64 -26.27
N ASN A 664 2.23 -12.32 -25.05
CA ASN A 664 2.90 -11.38 -24.17
C ASN A 664 4.31 -11.89 -23.80
N LEU A 665 4.46 -13.15 -23.41
CA LEU A 665 5.74 -13.78 -23.08
C LEU A 665 6.71 -13.76 -24.28
N ARG A 666 6.25 -14.09 -25.50
CA ARG A 666 7.11 -14.01 -26.70
C ARG A 666 7.59 -12.58 -26.96
N ILE A 667 6.70 -11.61 -26.91
CA ILE A 667 7.04 -10.19 -27.13
C ILE A 667 7.95 -9.67 -26.00
N GLY A 668 7.60 -9.93 -24.74
CA GLY A 668 8.34 -9.45 -23.58
C GLY A 668 9.77 -10.02 -23.53
N THR A 669 9.95 -11.32 -23.74
CA THR A 669 11.29 -11.95 -23.78
C THR A 669 12.12 -11.45 -24.96
N SER A 670 11.50 -11.16 -26.11
CA SER A 670 12.18 -10.54 -27.26
C SER A 670 12.65 -9.11 -26.94
N ILE A 671 11.88 -8.34 -26.17
CA ILE A 671 12.27 -7.01 -25.65
C ILE A 671 13.46 -7.13 -24.70
N ILE A 672 13.34 -8.02 -23.70
CA ILE A 672 14.40 -8.24 -22.69
C ILE A 672 15.71 -8.64 -23.39
N ARG A 673 15.67 -9.58 -24.36
CA ARG A 673 16.84 -10.00 -25.12
C ARG A 673 17.48 -8.82 -25.85
N SER A 674 16.68 -8.03 -26.57
CA SER A 674 17.16 -6.85 -27.28
C SER A 674 17.85 -5.83 -26.36
N MET A 675 17.29 -5.62 -25.16
CA MET A 675 17.89 -4.72 -24.17
C MET A 675 19.16 -5.31 -23.54
N LEU A 676 19.18 -6.63 -23.30
CA LEU A 676 20.36 -7.30 -22.75
C LEU A 676 21.54 -7.24 -23.74
N ASP A 677 21.27 -7.39 -25.05
CA ASP A 677 22.28 -7.22 -26.09
C ASP A 677 22.79 -5.77 -26.14
N SER A 678 21.91 -4.79 -26.00
CA SER A 678 22.28 -3.37 -26.01
C SER A 678 23.07 -2.93 -24.76
N ASN A 679 22.95 -3.68 -23.65
CA ASN A 679 23.66 -3.43 -22.39
C ASN A 679 24.83 -4.41 -22.14
N ASN A 680 25.42 -4.96 -23.22
CA ASN A 680 26.60 -5.86 -23.18
C ASN A 680 26.39 -7.07 -22.24
N GLY A 681 25.17 -7.55 -22.10
CA GLY A 681 24.84 -8.68 -21.23
C GLY A 681 24.64 -8.33 -19.75
N SER A 682 24.72 -7.06 -19.34
CA SER A 682 24.44 -6.66 -17.96
C SER A 682 22.95 -6.75 -17.66
N VAL A 683 22.61 -7.61 -16.70
CA VAL A 683 21.21 -7.81 -16.26
C VAL A 683 20.69 -6.59 -15.52
N GLU A 684 21.50 -6.02 -14.64
CA GLU A 684 21.16 -4.85 -13.83
C GLU A 684 20.83 -3.63 -14.70
N GLN A 685 21.69 -3.33 -15.68
CA GLN A 685 21.47 -2.26 -16.64
C GLN A 685 20.23 -2.52 -17.51
N THR A 686 20.03 -3.79 -17.90
CA THR A 686 18.84 -4.20 -18.68
C THR A 686 17.55 -3.97 -17.90
N LEU A 687 17.50 -4.34 -16.64
CA LEU A 687 16.35 -4.15 -15.78
C LEU A 687 16.09 -2.65 -15.51
N ALA A 688 17.14 -1.88 -15.27
CA ALA A 688 17.04 -0.43 -15.13
C ALA A 688 16.52 0.23 -16.42
N ALA A 689 16.99 -0.23 -17.61
CA ALA A 689 16.54 0.26 -18.91
C ALA A 689 15.09 -0.15 -19.21
N TYR A 690 14.65 -1.31 -18.75
CA TYR A 690 13.27 -1.79 -18.89
C TYR A 690 12.29 -0.87 -18.15
N ASN A 691 12.63 -0.46 -16.93
CA ASN A 691 11.79 0.40 -16.09
C ASN A 691 11.93 1.90 -16.45
N ALA A 692 13.16 2.44 -16.51
CA ALA A 692 13.39 3.88 -16.66
C ALA A 692 13.73 4.34 -18.09
N GLY A 693 14.02 3.40 -19.00
CA GLY A 693 14.43 3.66 -20.36
C GLY A 693 15.96 3.68 -20.57
N PRO A 694 16.44 3.31 -21.78
CA PRO A 694 17.85 3.10 -22.05
C PRO A 694 18.70 4.38 -21.97
N ASN A 695 18.15 5.54 -22.33
CA ASN A 695 18.90 6.80 -22.30
C ASN A 695 19.35 7.18 -20.89
N ARG A 696 18.51 6.97 -19.89
CA ARG A 696 18.83 7.24 -18.48
C ARG A 696 19.92 6.30 -17.97
N VAL A 697 19.87 5.05 -18.36
CA VAL A 697 20.89 4.08 -17.97
C VAL A 697 22.26 4.46 -18.52
N ALA A 698 22.32 4.89 -19.79
CA ALA A 698 23.57 5.39 -20.40
C ALA A 698 24.13 6.62 -19.64
N GLU A 699 23.26 7.52 -19.22
CA GLU A 699 23.61 8.67 -18.38
C GLU A 699 24.15 8.21 -17.02
N TRP A 700 23.41 7.38 -16.29
CA TRP A 700 23.82 6.90 -14.96
C TRP A 700 25.12 6.10 -14.99
N MET A 701 25.37 5.36 -16.06
CA MET A 701 26.63 4.63 -16.25
C MET A 701 27.84 5.55 -16.42
N SER A 702 27.62 6.81 -16.83
CA SER A 702 28.71 7.80 -16.96
C SER A 702 29.10 8.48 -15.64
N TRP A 703 28.33 8.27 -14.55
CA TRP A 703 28.50 9.00 -13.30
C TRP A 703 29.70 8.52 -12.45
N ALA A 704 30.06 7.24 -12.56
CA ALA A 704 31.18 6.67 -11.82
C ALA A 704 31.78 5.45 -12.51
N ASN A 705 32.99 5.08 -12.10
CA ASN A 705 33.61 3.79 -12.44
C ASN A 705 33.12 2.73 -11.43
N TYR A 706 32.01 2.08 -11.73
CA TYR A 706 31.47 1.05 -10.87
C TYR A 706 32.35 -0.20 -10.86
N ARG A 707 32.75 -0.62 -9.66
CA ARG A 707 33.63 -1.81 -9.45
C ARG A 707 32.80 -3.11 -9.51
N GLU A 708 31.49 -3.01 -9.25
CA GLU A 708 30.56 -4.13 -9.28
C GLU A 708 29.12 -3.67 -9.60
N PRO A 709 28.24 -4.58 -10.07
CA PRO A 709 26.86 -4.22 -10.42
C PRO A 709 26.06 -3.60 -9.28
N ALA A 710 26.32 -3.98 -8.01
CA ALA A 710 25.61 -3.46 -6.84
C ALA A 710 25.83 -1.94 -6.65
N GLU A 711 27.02 -1.43 -7.00
CA GLU A 711 27.32 0.01 -6.95
C GLU A 711 26.51 0.78 -7.97
N PHE A 712 26.37 0.27 -9.20
CA PHE A 712 25.48 0.85 -10.21
C PHE A 712 24.02 0.88 -9.72
N VAL A 713 23.53 -0.27 -9.21
CA VAL A 713 22.14 -0.37 -8.74
C VAL A 713 21.85 0.63 -7.64
N GLU A 714 22.76 0.78 -6.68
CA GLU A 714 22.59 1.71 -5.56
C GLU A 714 22.71 3.19 -5.99
N SER A 715 23.47 3.46 -7.06
CA SER A 715 23.64 4.80 -7.64
C SER A 715 22.41 5.28 -8.42
N ILE A 716 21.47 4.41 -8.77
CA ILE A 716 20.25 4.79 -9.50
C ILE A 716 19.50 5.86 -8.68
N PRO A 717 19.31 7.09 -9.22
CA PRO A 717 18.71 8.19 -8.45
C PRO A 717 17.22 8.00 -8.21
N PHE A 718 16.54 7.29 -9.10
CA PHE A 718 15.11 6.98 -8.97
C PHE A 718 14.91 5.77 -8.08
N SER A 719 14.36 5.99 -6.88
CA SER A 719 14.09 4.92 -5.91
C SER A 719 13.24 3.81 -6.52
N GLU A 720 12.21 4.15 -7.30
CA GLU A 720 11.36 3.17 -7.99
C GLU A 720 12.18 2.23 -8.89
N THR A 721 13.09 2.78 -9.70
CA THR A 721 13.91 1.97 -10.61
C THR A 721 14.93 1.14 -9.86
N ARG A 722 15.58 1.71 -8.84
CA ARG A 722 16.52 0.97 -7.98
C ARG A 722 15.83 -0.20 -7.30
N ASP A 723 14.70 0.05 -6.67
CA ASP A 723 13.91 -0.97 -5.97
C ASP A 723 13.36 -2.04 -6.94
N TYR A 724 13.00 -1.63 -8.17
CA TYR A 724 12.61 -2.54 -9.23
C TYR A 724 13.73 -3.52 -9.61
N VAL A 725 14.95 -3.02 -9.86
CA VAL A 725 16.10 -3.87 -10.20
C VAL A 725 16.40 -4.85 -9.07
N GLN A 726 16.48 -4.36 -7.83
CA GLN A 726 16.69 -5.19 -6.65
C GLN A 726 15.60 -6.25 -6.49
N ALA A 727 14.33 -5.86 -6.70
CA ALA A 727 13.19 -6.76 -6.57
C ALA A 727 13.19 -7.86 -7.63
N VAL A 728 13.46 -7.55 -8.89
CA VAL A 728 13.49 -8.55 -9.96
C VAL A 728 14.62 -9.56 -9.72
N LEU A 729 15.80 -9.10 -9.35
CA LEU A 729 16.96 -9.98 -9.09
C LEU A 729 16.74 -10.92 -7.90
N ARG A 730 16.23 -10.38 -6.77
CA ARG A 730 15.89 -11.22 -5.61
C ARG A 730 14.76 -12.21 -5.92
N ASN A 731 13.72 -11.78 -6.68
CA ASN A 731 12.66 -12.68 -7.10
C ASN A 731 13.21 -13.82 -7.96
N ALA A 732 14.11 -13.51 -8.92
CA ALA A 732 14.77 -14.51 -9.74
C ALA A 732 15.56 -15.53 -8.90
N ASP A 733 16.28 -15.07 -7.86
CA ASP A 733 16.99 -15.93 -6.93
C ASP A 733 16.02 -16.85 -6.15
N VAL A 734 14.90 -16.30 -5.65
CA VAL A 734 13.87 -17.08 -4.95
C VAL A 734 13.25 -18.13 -5.88
N TYR A 735 12.90 -17.77 -7.13
CA TYR A 735 12.41 -18.73 -8.12
C TYR A 735 13.40 -19.84 -8.42
N ARG A 736 14.69 -19.51 -8.53
CA ARG A 736 15.75 -20.50 -8.78
C ARG A 736 15.91 -21.46 -7.62
N ARG A 737 15.89 -20.96 -6.38
CA ARG A 737 15.95 -21.81 -5.18
C ARG A 737 14.69 -22.67 -4.98
N LEU A 738 13.53 -22.18 -5.38
CA LEU A 738 12.24 -22.87 -5.19
C LEU A 738 11.97 -23.90 -6.31
N TYR A 739 12.30 -23.59 -7.55
CA TYR A 739 11.93 -24.35 -8.75
C TYR A 739 13.12 -24.86 -9.59
N GLY A 740 14.32 -24.36 -9.34
CA GLY A 740 15.55 -24.89 -9.95
C GLY A 740 15.84 -26.29 -9.44
N LYS A 741 16.36 -27.16 -10.32
CA LYS A 741 16.75 -28.54 -10.00
C LYS A 741 18.18 -28.56 -9.47
#